data_8c52c3655ea5b2d9b44a7cfa1488b8cb
#
_entry.id   8c52c3655ea5b2d9b44a7cfa1488b8cb
#
_cell.length_a   1.000
_cell.length_b   1.000
_cell.length_c   1.000
_cell.angle_alpha   90.00
_cell.angle_beta   90.00
_cell.angle_gamma   90.00
#
_symmetry.space_group_name_H-M   'P 1'
#
loop_
_entity.id
_entity.type
_entity.pdbx_description
1 polymer ?
#
loop_
_entity_poly.entity_id
_entity_poly.type
_entity_poly.pdbx_seq_one_letter_code
_entity_poly.pdbx_strand_id
1 'polypeptide(L)'
;MQRPFLGFWPERKRMEKRKVEILAPAGSYESMVAAVNAGANAVYIGGSRFGARAYADNLDEEAMIRAIDFVHLHNCRIYMTVNTLVKEKELPELYGYLKPYYEAGLDAVLVQDLGVFSYIREYFPDLPLHISTQMTVTGKYSAAELKRMGAVRVVPARELSLKEIREIGETTGLEVETFVHGALCYCYSGQCLFSSLIGGRSGNRGRCAQTCRLPFDVEKGDKVLGGKNEKYVLSLKDLCTLDLLPEILEAGVCSLKIEGRMKSPRYTAGVVSIYRKYVDMYLACGRSGYRVDPADRRALLELFDRGGQSEGYYKEHNGRDMVVLKEKPAFREPDQELFDHLDRTYVDAVKKEPIRGTALVTEGKPVRLTVEYTPSLEPAETMEDGMAVLEPVSVACTGDMAETAKNAPMDGDRIRKQLMKTGDSPFFFEELEVLVEGKVFLPVQALNRLRREALEELCKAVTERFHRKSGEEYKNTEAEGAERSAAGENGEEKGTGLQACLDGQKTAPEFAVSVSDMDQFREALALVREKREAGAETPFGIYLAGEEFDPGQWKELADRCHKAGSACYLMMPRIFRSQAEQFFLAHMEELKNAGFDAIGVGSMEEPGFLRKHLPEMKQYFDHGMYVFNHRAEKAMKAYGASRVTLPVELNARELSDAGVRGELIVYGYLPMMVSAQCVKKTMEGCTGRPEVLYLRDRKGKAFPVKNQCRFCFNTIYNESPLSLLGLSGEAARLSPAAYRIILTLEDREMAKRVLRTFYEEYMEGKRQDPPSGNFTRGHFKRGVE
;
A
#
# COMPACT_ATOMS: atom_id res chain seq x y z
N MET A 1 21.29 47.67 -19.54
CA MET A 1 20.44 46.93 -20.47
C MET A 1 20.93 45.48 -20.48
N GLN A 2 20.39 44.66 -19.63
CA GLN A 2 20.66 43.22 -19.60
C GLN A 2 19.33 42.50 -19.90
N ARG A 3 19.29 41.74 -21.00
CA ARG A 3 18.16 40.89 -21.37
C ARG A 3 18.18 39.64 -20.53
N PRO A 4 17.03 39.11 -20.03
CA PRO A 4 16.98 37.82 -19.34
C PRO A 4 17.05 36.70 -20.37
N PHE A 5 17.89 35.71 -20.09
CA PHE A 5 17.96 34.43 -20.78
C PHE A 5 16.63 33.66 -20.57
N LEU A 6 15.85 33.55 -21.62
CA LEU A 6 14.77 32.57 -21.72
C LEU A 6 15.39 31.25 -22.19
N GLY A 7 15.63 30.35 -21.24
CA GLY A 7 16.00 28.99 -21.56
C GLY A 7 14.79 28.25 -22.15
N PHE A 8 14.80 28.04 -23.45
CA PHE A 8 13.89 27.13 -24.14
C PHE A 8 14.22 25.71 -23.70
N TRP A 9 13.35 25.09 -22.94
CA TRP A 9 13.42 23.67 -22.58
C TRP A 9 12.88 22.80 -23.72
N PRO A 10 13.48 21.65 -24.00
CA PRO A 10 12.98 20.71 -25.02
C PRO A 10 11.84 19.85 -24.44
N GLU A 11 10.74 20.47 -24.05
CA GLU A 11 9.59 19.77 -23.43
C GLU A 11 8.87 18.83 -24.40
N ARG A 12 8.78 19.19 -25.69
CA ARG A 12 8.05 18.37 -26.67
C ARG A 12 8.66 16.97 -26.91
N LYS A 13 9.96 16.82 -26.95
CA LYS A 13 10.61 15.51 -27.25
C LYS A 13 10.57 14.52 -26.09
N ARG A 14 10.34 14.98 -24.83
CA ARG A 14 10.28 14.11 -23.65
C ARG A 14 8.86 13.58 -23.40
N MET A 15 7.82 14.26 -23.87
CA MET A 15 6.42 13.87 -23.71
C MET A 15 5.95 12.81 -24.72
N GLU A 16 6.48 12.80 -25.93
CA GLU A 16 6.11 11.83 -26.99
C GLU A 16 6.45 10.36 -26.64
N LYS A 17 7.22 10.08 -25.59
CA LYS A 17 7.65 8.74 -25.16
C LYS A 17 7.04 8.24 -23.84
N ARG A 18 6.26 9.04 -23.09
CA ARG A 18 5.67 8.58 -21.84
C ARG A 18 4.30 7.96 -22.07
N LYS A 19 4.20 6.62 -21.98
CA LYS A 19 2.90 5.94 -21.87
C LYS A 19 2.30 6.26 -20.51
N VAL A 20 1.19 7.01 -20.46
CA VAL A 20 0.41 7.27 -19.25
C VAL A 20 -0.51 6.07 -19.01
N GLU A 21 -0.38 5.45 -17.86
CA GLU A 21 -1.21 4.32 -17.45
C GLU A 21 -2.42 4.78 -16.64
N ILE A 22 -3.62 4.35 -17.01
CA ILE A 22 -4.81 4.40 -16.16
C ILE A 22 -4.92 3.05 -15.48
N LEU A 23 -4.76 3.05 -14.15
CA LEU A 23 -4.82 1.86 -13.32
C LEU A 23 -6.18 1.77 -12.62
N ALA A 24 -7.01 0.86 -13.12
CA ALA A 24 -8.39 0.69 -12.69
C ALA A 24 -8.53 -0.29 -11.52
N PRO A 25 -9.48 -0.07 -10.59
CA PRO A 25 -9.80 -1.03 -9.54
C PRO A 25 -10.65 -2.18 -10.11
N ALA A 26 -10.28 -3.43 -9.79
CA ALA A 26 -11.11 -4.59 -10.05
C ALA A 26 -11.42 -5.31 -8.73
N GLY A 27 -12.67 -5.26 -8.31
CA GLY A 27 -13.18 -5.93 -7.12
C GLY A 27 -13.86 -7.26 -7.43
N SER A 28 -14.19 -7.49 -8.71
CA SER A 28 -14.76 -8.71 -9.26
C SER A 28 -14.28 -8.88 -10.70
N TYR A 29 -14.56 -10.04 -11.31
CA TYR A 29 -14.26 -10.31 -12.70
C TYR A 29 -15.01 -9.34 -13.65
N GLU A 30 -16.28 -9.06 -13.38
CA GLU A 30 -17.12 -8.14 -14.16
C GLU A 30 -16.58 -6.70 -14.08
N SER A 31 -16.11 -6.27 -12.90
CA SER A 31 -15.49 -4.95 -12.75
C SER A 31 -14.20 -4.83 -13.55
N MET A 32 -13.43 -5.92 -13.68
CA MET A 32 -12.22 -5.99 -14.51
C MET A 32 -12.58 -5.86 -15.99
N VAL A 33 -13.54 -6.64 -16.47
CA VAL A 33 -14.01 -6.58 -17.87
C VAL A 33 -14.50 -5.17 -18.20
N ALA A 34 -15.32 -4.58 -17.33
CA ALA A 34 -15.81 -3.22 -17.50
C ALA A 34 -14.68 -2.16 -17.53
N ALA A 35 -13.63 -2.33 -16.73
CA ALA A 35 -12.44 -1.47 -16.74
C ALA A 35 -11.69 -1.54 -18.07
N VAL A 36 -11.45 -2.76 -18.57
CA VAL A 36 -10.73 -3.01 -19.84
C VAL A 36 -11.54 -2.44 -21.01
N ASN A 37 -12.86 -2.65 -21.01
CA ASN A 37 -13.76 -2.10 -22.03
C ASN A 37 -13.78 -0.57 -22.01
N ALA A 38 -13.65 0.06 -20.84
CA ALA A 38 -13.62 1.52 -20.67
C ALA A 38 -12.26 2.16 -20.98
N GLY A 39 -11.23 1.37 -21.33
CA GLY A 39 -9.92 1.85 -21.77
C GLY A 39 -8.86 1.94 -20.67
N ALA A 40 -8.96 1.11 -19.62
CA ALA A 40 -7.88 0.93 -18.67
C ALA A 40 -6.62 0.35 -19.35
N ASN A 41 -5.44 0.80 -18.93
CA ASN A 41 -4.14 0.23 -19.36
C ASN A 41 -3.67 -0.88 -18.43
N ALA A 42 -4.11 -0.80 -17.17
CA ALA A 42 -3.85 -1.82 -16.17
C ALA A 42 -5.01 -1.92 -15.20
N VAL A 43 -5.17 -3.10 -14.58
CA VAL A 43 -6.12 -3.32 -13.49
C VAL A 43 -5.37 -3.79 -12.25
N TYR A 44 -5.82 -3.40 -11.04
CA TYR A 44 -5.32 -3.98 -9.81
C TYR A 44 -6.44 -4.73 -9.09
N ILE A 45 -6.13 -5.96 -8.68
CA ILE A 45 -7.09 -6.91 -8.17
C ILE A 45 -6.56 -7.60 -6.90
N GLY A 46 -7.41 -8.15 -6.08
CA GLY A 46 -7.04 -9.00 -4.96
C GLY A 46 -7.39 -10.44 -5.25
N GLY A 47 -6.53 -11.33 -4.82
CA GLY A 47 -6.89 -12.74 -4.72
C GLY A 47 -7.56 -13.05 -3.38
N SER A 48 -7.82 -14.33 -3.12
CA SER A 48 -8.53 -14.82 -1.94
C SER A 48 -7.84 -14.47 -0.60
N ARG A 49 -6.53 -14.15 -0.61
CA ARG A 49 -5.71 -13.91 0.60
C ARG A 49 -4.75 -12.73 0.39
N PHE A 50 -4.16 -12.26 1.48
CA PHE A 50 -3.08 -11.25 1.54
C PHE A 50 -3.40 -9.87 0.96
N GLY A 51 -4.65 -9.61 0.57
CA GLY A 51 -5.09 -8.33 0.01
C GLY A 51 -5.79 -7.41 1.01
N ALA A 52 -5.57 -6.09 0.90
CA ALA A 52 -6.11 -5.07 1.82
C ALA A 52 -7.63 -4.82 1.72
N ARG A 53 -8.38 -5.60 0.95
CA ARG A 53 -9.84 -5.55 0.82
C ARG A 53 -10.41 -6.96 0.96
N ALA A 54 -10.34 -7.52 2.19
CA ALA A 54 -10.79 -8.87 2.48
C ALA A 54 -12.29 -9.13 2.21
N TYR A 55 -13.09 -8.06 2.11
CA TYR A 55 -14.54 -8.12 1.85
C TYR A 55 -14.93 -7.78 0.41
N ALA A 56 -13.98 -7.68 -0.55
CA ALA A 56 -14.29 -7.62 -1.97
C ALA A 56 -14.62 -9.03 -2.49
N ASP A 57 -15.25 -9.12 -3.66
CA ASP A 57 -15.52 -10.39 -4.35
C ASP A 57 -14.24 -10.91 -5.01
N ASN A 58 -13.21 -11.12 -4.17
CA ASN A 58 -11.89 -11.53 -4.61
C ASN A 58 -11.95 -12.86 -5.38
N LEU A 59 -11.21 -12.94 -6.47
CA LEU A 59 -11.20 -14.11 -7.35
C LEU A 59 -10.53 -15.31 -6.66
N ASP A 60 -11.05 -16.49 -6.94
CA ASP A 60 -10.35 -17.76 -6.70
C ASP A 60 -9.20 -17.95 -7.70
N GLU A 61 -8.48 -19.06 -7.58
CA GLU A 61 -7.29 -19.33 -8.40
C GLU A 61 -7.63 -19.44 -9.89
N GLU A 62 -8.64 -20.22 -10.24
CA GLU A 62 -9.03 -20.42 -11.64
C GLU A 62 -9.54 -19.12 -12.29
N ALA A 63 -10.37 -18.35 -11.57
CA ALA A 63 -10.88 -17.08 -12.06
C ALA A 63 -9.74 -16.05 -12.22
N MET A 64 -8.73 -16.09 -11.35
CA MET A 64 -7.58 -15.19 -11.45
C MET A 64 -6.70 -15.54 -12.67
N ILE A 65 -6.46 -16.82 -12.95
CA ILE A 65 -5.72 -17.23 -14.16
C ILE A 65 -6.47 -16.78 -15.41
N ARG A 66 -7.80 -17.03 -15.47
CA ARG A 66 -8.62 -16.53 -16.57
C ARG A 66 -8.60 -15.01 -16.69
N ALA A 67 -8.52 -14.29 -15.56
CA ALA A 67 -8.42 -12.84 -15.55
C ALA A 67 -7.09 -12.35 -16.14
N ILE A 68 -5.97 -13.02 -15.82
CA ILE A 68 -4.65 -12.72 -16.38
C ILE A 68 -4.67 -12.90 -17.90
N ASP A 69 -5.16 -14.04 -18.41
CA ASP A 69 -5.27 -14.29 -19.83
C ASP A 69 -6.16 -13.27 -20.55
N PHE A 70 -7.31 -12.94 -19.95
CA PHE A 70 -8.25 -11.96 -20.52
C PHE A 70 -7.62 -10.58 -20.67
N VAL A 71 -6.94 -10.07 -19.66
CA VAL A 71 -6.36 -8.72 -19.75
C VAL A 71 -5.21 -8.65 -20.74
N HIS A 72 -4.40 -9.71 -20.85
CA HIS A 72 -3.31 -9.79 -21.82
C HIS A 72 -3.82 -9.84 -23.25
N LEU A 73 -4.89 -10.61 -23.54
CA LEU A 73 -5.56 -10.62 -24.84
C LEU A 73 -6.01 -9.21 -25.26
N HIS A 74 -6.40 -8.37 -24.29
CA HIS A 74 -6.88 -7.02 -24.53
C HIS A 74 -5.84 -5.91 -24.29
N ASN A 75 -4.54 -6.26 -24.34
CA ASN A 75 -3.42 -5.32 -24.20
C ASN A 75 -3.45 -4.53 -22.88
N CYS A 76 -3.90 -5.16 -21.80
CA CYS A 76 -3.98 -4.58 -20.46
C CYS A 76 -3.11 -5.38 -19.49
N ARG A 77 -2.56 -4.74 -18.46
CA ARG A 77 -1.76 -5.38 -17.41
C ARG A 77 -2.62 -5.70 -16.19
N ILE A 78 -2.16 -6.66 -15.38
CA ILE A 78 -2.83 -7.02 -14.13
C ILE A 78 -1.83 -7.02 -12.97
N TYR A 79 -2.18 -6.30 -11.90
CA TYR A 79 -1.38 -6.19 -10.70
C TYR A 79 -2.13 -6.76 -9.50
N MET A 80 -1.51 -7.71 -8.81
CA MET A 80 -2.13 -8.36 -7.66
C MET A 80 -1.76 -7.65 -6.36
N THR A 81 -2.76 -7.43 -5.48
CA THR A 81 -2.49 -6.87 -4.17
C THR A 81 -2.09 -7.96 -3.17
N VAL A 82 -0.83 -7.91 -2.70
CA VAL A 82 -0.28 -8.69 -1.59
C VAL A 82 0.15 -7.71 -0.52
N ASN A 83 -0.75 -6.79 -0.18
CA ASN A 83 -0.46 -5.57 0.56
C ASN A 83 -1.09 -5.53 1.96
N THR A 84 -1.04 -6.66 2.65
CA THR A 84 -1.31 -6.76 4.09
C THR A 84 -0.03 -7.11 4.85
N LEU A 85 -0.03 -6.87 6.16
CA LEU A 85 0.98 -7.42 7.05
C LEU A 85 0.76 -8.91 7.21
N VAL A 86 1.83 -9.71 7.15
CA VAL A 86 1.77 -11.18 7.16
C VAL A 86 2.35 -11.71 8.48
N LYS A 87 1.56 -12.52 9.20
CA LYS A 87 2.02 -13.16 10.42
C LYS A 87 2.98 -14.30 10.12
N GLU A 88 3.84 -14.64 11.08
CA GLU A 88 4.86 -15.68 10.95
C GLU A 88 4.32 -16.99 10.34
N LYS A 89 3.23 -17.50 10.90
CA LYS A 89 2.59 -18.76 10.48
C LYS A 89 1.99 -18.74 9.07
N GLU A 90 1.83 -17.55 8.47
CA GLU A 90 1.25 -17.36 7.14
C GLU A 90 2.32 -17.31 6.03
N LEU A 91 3.59 -17.07 6.39
CA LEU A 91 4.69 -16.98 5.44
C LEU A 91 4.88 -18.25 4.58
N PRO A 92 4.81 -19.48 5.13
CA PRO A 92 4.99 -20.69 4.34
C PRO A 92 3.94 -20.88 3.23
N GLU A 93 2.77 -20.28 3.39
CA GLU A 93 1.67 -20.39 2.43
C GLU A 93 1.84 -19.46 1.22
N LEU A 94 2.73 -18.47 1.30
CA LEU A 94 2.88 -17.41 0.30
C LEU A 94 3.41 -17.94 -1.04
N TYR A 95 4.32 -18.93 -1.01
CA TYR A 95 4.86 -19.53 -2.23
C TYR A 95 3.78 -20.24 -3.05
N GLY A 96 3.07 -21.20 -2.42
CA GLY A 96 2.00 -21.93 -3.07
C GLY A 96 0.87 -21.03 -3.56
N TYR A 97 0.62 -19.93 -2.84
CA TYR A 97 -0.38 -18.96 -3.23
C TYR A 97 0.01 -18.13 -4.47
N LEU A 98 1.27 -17.71 -4.59
CA LEU A 98 1.73 -16.84 -5.70
C LEU A 98 2.13 -17.62 -6.95
N LYS A 99 2.63 -18.85 -6.81
CA LYS A 99 3.19 -19.64 -7.91
C LYS A 99 2.24 -19.76 -9.12
N PRO A 100 0.95 -20.14 -8.99
CA PRO A 100 0.06 -20.30 -10.14
C PRO A 100 -0.09 -18.99 -10.94
N TYR A 101 -0.17 -17.86 -10.25
CA TYR A 101 -0.33 -16.56 -10.89
C TYR A 101 0.96 -16.06 -11.54
N TYR A 102 2.10 -16.33 -10.90
CA TYR A 102 3.41 -16.07 -11.50
C TYR A 102 3.59 -16.82 -12.80
N GLU A 103 3.28 -18.14 -12.81
CA GLU A 103 3.35 -19.00 -13.99
C GLU A 103 2.39 -18.55 -15.09
N ALA A 104 1.19 -18.08 -14.73
CA ALA A 104 0.22 -17.52 -15.67
C ALA A 104 0.59 -16.13 -16.23
N GLY A 105 1.69 -15.51 -15.76
CA GLY A 105 2.17 -14.25 -16.30
C GLY A 105 1.76 -13.00 -15.55
N LEU A 106 1.40 -13.10 -14.25
CA LEU A 106 1.08 -11.92 -13.42
C LEU A 106 2.13 -10.81 -13.58
N ASP A 107 1.71 -9.59 -13.96
CA ASP A 107 2.64 -8.50 -14.32
C ASP A 107 3.37 -7.88 -13.14
N ALA A 108 2.72 -7.77 -11.98
CA ALA A 108 3.34 -7.23 -10.76
C ALA A 108 2.53 -7.53 -9.50
N VAL A 109 3.16 -7.35 -8.33
CA VAL A 109 2.48 -7.38 -7.04
C VAL A 109 2.70 -6.07 -6.27
N LEU A 110 1.64 -5.62 -5.57
CA LEU A 110 1.70 -4.49 -4.65
C LEU A 110 1.96 -5.00 -3.24
N VAL A 111 3.03 -4.53 -2.57
CA VAL A 111 3.50 -5.05 -1.28
C VAL A 111 3.57 -3.94 -0.23
N GLN A 112 3.20 -4.27 1.03
CA GLN A 112 3.33 -3.42 2.22
C GLN A 112 4.41 -3.95 3.17
N ASP A 113 4.43 -5.25 3.43
CA ASP A 113 5.29 -5.92 4.41
C ASP A 113 6.69 -6.13 3.83
N LEU A 114 7.75 -5.64 4.50
CA LEU A 114 9.12 -5.81 4.03
C LEU A 114 9.60 -7.27 4.09
N GLY A 115 9.04 -8.09 4.97
CA GLY A 115 9.30 -9.53 4.98
C GLY A 115 8.74 -10.21 3.73
N VAL A 116 7.50 -9.85 3.34
CA VAL A 116 6.88 -10.31 2.08
C VAL A 116 7.65 -9.79 0.88
N PHE A 117 8.08 -8.53 0.89
CA PHE A 117 8.92 -7.96 -0.16
C PHE A 117 10.20 -8.77 -0.35
N SER A 118 10.92 -9.03 0.74
CA SER A 118 12.15 -9.84 0.73
C SER A 118 11.89 -11.27 0.26
N TYR A 119 10.77 -11.87 0.70
CA TYR A 119 10.35 -13.20 0.29
C TYR A 119 10.13 -13.29 -1.23
N ILE A 120 9.36 -12.38 -1.80
CA ILE A 120 9.05 -12.39 -3.24
C ILE A 120 10.32 -12.15 -4.07
N ARG A 121 11.22 -11.27 -3.64
CA ARG A 121 12.52 -11.06 -4.31
C ARG A 121 13.40 -12.31 -4.34
N GLU A 122 13.30 -13.16 -3.33
CA GLU A 122 14.07 -14.40 -3.25
C GLU A 122 13.47 -15.50 -4.11
N TYR A 123 12.15 -15.71 -4.08
CA TYR A 123 11.49 -16.85 -4.70
C TYR A 123 10.86 -16.56 -6.08
N PHE A 124 10.62 -15.31 -6.40
CA PHE A 124 10.04 -14.83 -7.66
C PHE A 124 10.85 -13.63 -8.19
N PRO A 125 12.14 -13.79 -8.51
CA PRO A 125 13.05 -12.69 -8.79
C PRO A 125 12.61 -11.79 -9.96
N ASP A 126 11.92 -12.35 -10.94
CA ASP A 126 11.45 -11.66 -12.16
C ASP A 126 10.07 -11.03 -11.98
N LEU A 127 9.40 -11.21 -10.81
CA LEU A 127 8.11 -10.60 -10.54
C LEU A 127 8.30 -9.14 -10.07
N PRO A 128 7.85 -8.15 -10.86
CA PRO A 128 7.98 -6.74 -10.49
C PRO A 128 7.27 -6.40 -9.18
N LEU A 129 7.95 -5.63 -8.31
CA LEU A 129 7.44 -5.22 -7.01
C LEU A 129 7.05 -3.74 -7.01
N HIS A 130 5.76 -3.46 -6.80
CA HIS A 130 5.21 -2.14 -6.59
C HIS A 130 5.02 -1.89 -5.09
N ILE A 131 5.54 -0.78 -4.60
CA ILE A 131 5.38 -0.39 -3.19
C ILE A 131 3.98 0.15 -2.96
N SER A 132 3.23 -0.51 -2.09
CA SER A 132 1.88 -0.07 -1.71
C SER A 132 1.92 1.25 -0.94
N THR A 133 0.90 2.10 -1.12
CA THR A 133 0.69 3.30 -0.29
C THR A 133 0.60 2.99 1.22
N GLN A 134 0.27 1.74 1.58
CA GLN A 134 0.22 1.29 2.97
C GLN A 134 1.62 1.15 3.61
N MET A 135 2.70 1.17 2.85
CA MET A 135 4.07 1.26 3.38
C MET A 135 4.42 2.68 3.84
N THR A 136 3.56 3.66 3.57
CA THR A 136 3.69 5.06 4.03
C THR A 136 4.99 5.74 3.55
N VAL A 137 5.29 5.59 2.26
CA VAL A 137 6.43 6.30 1.65
C VAL A 137 6.11 7.79 1.57
N THR A 138 6.87 8.62 2.29
CA THR A 138 6.62 10.06 2.42
C THR A 138 7.66 10.96 1.75
N GLY A 139 8.67 10.37 1.09
CA GLY A 139 9.68 11.17 0.41
C GLY A 139 10.73 10.34 -0.34
N LYS A 140 11.79 11.03 -0.73
CA LYS A 140 12.85 10.51 -1.61
C LYS A 140 13.77 9.48 -0.96
N TYR A 141 13.98 9.54 0.35
CA TYR A 141 14.95 8.66 1.03
C TYR A 141 14.42 7.23 1.11
N SER A 142 13.17 7.04 1.55
CA SER A 142 12.54 5.72 1.56
C SER A 142 12.38 5.16 0.13
N ALA A 143 11.99 5.99 -0.82
CA ALA A 143 11.84 5.58 -2.21
C ALA A 143 13.19 5.11 -2.81
N ALA A 144 14.30 5.84 -2.53
CA ALA A 144 15.64 5.45 -2.99
C ALA A 144 16.10 4.11 -2.38
N GLU A 145 15.83 3.89 -1.10
CA GLU A 145 16.17 2.65 -0.43
C GLU A 145 15.37 1.46 -0.97
N LEU A 146 14.06 1.64 -1.15
CA LEU A 146 13.20 0.60 -1.70
C LEU A 146 13.58 0.26 -3.14
N LYS A 147 14.01 1.26 -3.94
CA LYS A 147 14.62 1.01 -5.26
C LYS A 147 15.87 0.15 -5.15
N ARG A 148 16.78 0.47 -4.22
CA ARG A 148 18.00 -0.32 -3.99
C ARG A 148 17.68 -1.76 -3.59
N MET A 149 16.57 -1.98 -2.90
CA MET A 149 16.07 -3.31 -2.55
C MET A 149 15.41 -4.04 -3.72
N GLY A 150 15.11 -3.35 -4.84
CA GLY A 150 14.56 -3.93 -6.06
C GLY A 150 13.11 -3.57 -6.37
N ALA A 151 12.54 -2.54 -5.73
CA ALA A 151 11.26 -2.00 -6.15
C ALA A 151 11.38 -1.30 -7.51
N VAL A 152 10.35 -1.44 -8.35
CA VAL A 152 10.28 -0.80 -9.67
C VAL A 152 9.32 0.38 -9.70
N ARG A 153 8.30 0.37 -8.85
CA ARG A 153 7.26 1.41 -8.75
C ARG A 153 6.94 1.74 -7.30
N VAL A 154 6.63 2.99 -7.03
CA VAL A 154 6.17 3.45 -5.71
C VAL A 154 4.80 4.11 -5.81
N VAL A 155 3.89 3.73 -4.88
CA VAL A 155 2.65 4.47 -4.61
C VAL A 155 2.86 5.27 -3.32
N PRO A 156 3.26 6.53 -3.40
CA PRO A 156 3.56 7.32 -2.22
C PRO A 156 2.31 7.57 -1.37
N ALA A 157 2.52 8.08 -0.16
CA ALA A 157 1.43 8.50 0.71
C ALA A 157 0.55 9.54 0.02
N ARG A 158 -0.78 9.41 0.19
CA ARG A 158 -1.79 10.26 -0.48
C ARG A 158 -1.74 11.72 -0.01
N GLU A 159 -1.07 11.96 1.09
CA GLU A 159 -0.91 13.25 1.75
C GLU A 159 0.20 14.12 1.14
N LEU A 160 0.94 13.60 0.17
CA LEU A 160 2.03 14.33 -0.48
C LEU A 160 1.52 15.38 -1.46
N SER A 161 2.22 16.51 -1.51
CA SER A 161 2.04 17.55 -2.53
C SER A 161 2.65 17.12 -3.87
N LEU A 162 2.22 17.76 -4.97
CA LEU A 162 2.82 17.53 -6.31
C LEU A 162 4.33 17.79 -6.33
N LYS A 163 4.81 18.71 -5.51
CA LYS A 163 6.26 19.00 -5.38
C LYS A 163 7.01 17.80 -4.80
N GLU A 164 6.52 17.22 -3.71
CA GLU A 164 7.14 16.05 -3.06
C GLU A 164 7.08 14.82 -3.96
N ILE A 165 5.97 14.62 -4.68
CA ILE A 165 5.81 13.53 -5.65
C ILE A 165 6.83 13.66 -6.80
N ARG A 166 7.00 14.86 -7.35
CA ARG A 166 8.01 15.14 -8.37
C ARG A 166 9.42 14.85 -7.87
N GLU A 167 9.75 15.29 -6.65
CA GLU A 167 11.06 15.07 -6.04
C GLU A 167 11.39 13.57 -5.90
N ILE A 168 10.41 12.74 -5.56
CA ILE A 168 10.58 11.27 -5.52
C ILE A 168 10.99 10.75 -6.90
N GLY A 169 10.21 11.05 -7.95
CA GLY A 169 10.48 10.57 -9.30
C GLY A 169 11.82 11.05 -9.86
N GLU A 170 12.12 12.35 -9.73
CA GLU A 170 13.35 12.94 -10.24
C GLU A 170 14.61 12.45 -9.52
N THR A 171 14.52 12.24 -8.19
CA THR A 171 15.67 11.81 -7.39
C THR A 171 15.95 10.31 -7.56
N THR A 172 14.91 9.50 -7.66
CA THR A 172 15.06 8.05 -7.64
C THR A 172 15.00 7.40 -9.02
N GLY A 173 14.28 8.01 -9.96
CA GLY A 173 13.96 7.42 -11.25
C GLY A 173 13.04 6.18 -11.14
N LEU A 174 12.36 5.99 -9.99
CA LEU A 174 11.28 5.02 -9.86
C LEU A 174 10.06 5.47 -10.66
N GLU A 175 9.28 4.52 -11.14
CA GLU A 175 7.93 4.80 -11.59
C GLU A 175 7.08 5.31 -10.42
N VAL A 176 6.37 6.41 -10.63
CA VAL A 176 5.49 6.99 -9.61
C VAL A 176 4.03 6.80 -10.01
N GLU A 177 3.28 6.14 -9.13
CA GLU A 177 1.85 5.91 -9.23
C GLU A 177 1.12 6.73 -8.17
N THR A 178 0.07 7.47 -8.53
CA THR A 178 -0.70 8.25 -7.56
C THR A 178 -2.20 8.04 -7.71
N PHE A 179 -2.95 8.20 -6.61
CA PHE A 179 -4.40 8.16 -6.66
C PHE A 179 -4.93 9.45 -7.28
N VAL A 180 -5.85 9.30 -8.24
CA VAL A 180 -6.49 10.44 -8.93
C VAL A 180 -7.99 10.55 -8.67
N HIS A 181 -8.63 9.46 -8.20
CA HIS A 181 -10.07 9.45 -7.95
C HIS A 181 -10.44 8.48 -6.83
N GLY A 182 -11.53 8.81 -6.12
CA GLY A 182 -12.19 7.94 -5.15
C GLY A 182 -11.85 8.23 -3.70
N ALA A 183 -12.05 7.27 -2.83
CA ALA A 183 -12.00 7.46 -1.37
C ALA A 183 -10.61 7.86 -0.83
N LEU A 184 -10.57 8.88 0.02
CA LEU A 184 -9.41 9.23 0.83
C LEU A 184 -9.49 8.62 2.24
N CYS A 185 -8.34 8.20 2.77
CA CYS A 185 -8.17 7.88 4.19
C CYS A 185 -7.92 9.15 5.00
N TYR A 186 -8.46 9.22 6.23
CA TYR A 186 -8.15 10.30 7.16
C TYR A 186 -6.75 10.16 7.76
N CYS A 187 -6.33 8.93 8.04
CA CYS A 187 -5.00 8.57 8.52
C CYS A 187 -4.06 8.33 7.35
N TYR A 188 -2.77 8.60 7.52
CA TYR A 188 -1.76 8.06 6.61
C TYR A 188 -2.00 6.56 6.42
N SER A 189 -2.11 6.13 5.15
CA SER A 189 -2.39 4.73 4.84
C SER A 189 -1.29 3.84 5.41
N GLY A 190 -1.67 2.75 6.09
CA GLY A 190 -0.74 1.88 6.81
C GLY A 190 -0.53 2.26 8.28
N GLN A 191 -0.85 3.48 8.71
CA GLN A 191 -0.63 3.96 10.10
C GLN A 191 -1.89 3.94 10.97
N CYS A 192 -3.00 3.34 10.50
CA CYS A 192 -4.27 3.34 11.21
C CYS A 192 -4.49 2.07 12.02
N LEU A 193 -4.57 2.21 13.35
CA LEU A 193 -4.91 1.16 14.30
C LEU A 193 -6.32 1.30 14.90
N PHE A 194 -7.13 2.26 14.44
CA PHE A 194 -8.41 2.58 15.07
C PHE A 194 -9.38 1.38 15.08
N SER A 195 -9.62 0.77 13.91
CA SER A 195 -10.47 -0.42 13.82
C SER A 195 -9.93 -1.61 14.60
N SER A 196 -8.61 -1.75 14.62
CA SER A 196 -7.89 -2.80 15.32
C SER A 196 -8.06 -2.68 16.84
N LEU A 197 -7.68 -1.55 17.42
CA LEU A 197 -7.72 -1.34 18.87
C LEU A 197 -9.14 -1.34 19.46
N ILE A 198 -10.14 -0.86 18.72
CA ILE A 198 -11.53 -0.82 19.17
C ILE A 198 -12.29 -2.11 18.93
N GLY A 199 -12.06 -2.78 17.78
CA GLY A 199 -12.88 -3.89 17.33
C GLY A 199 -12.13 -5.15 16.90
N GLY A 200 -10.80 -5.24 17.07
CA GLY A 200 -9.98 -6.38 16.65
C GLY A 200 -9.81 -6.54 15.13
N ARG A 201 -10.34 -5.60 14.32
CA ARG A 201 -10.34 -5.65 12.85
C ARG A 201 -9.22 -4.79 12.30
N SER A 202 -8.07 -5.40 11.97
CA SER A 202 -6.93 -4.64 11.48
C SER A 202 -7.14 -4.10 10.05
N GLY A 203 -6.99 -2.77 9.89
CA GLY A 203 -6.95 -2.12 8.58
C GLY A 203 -5.74 -2.54 7.76
N ASN A 204 -4.60 -2.81 8.42
CA ASN A 204 -3.36 -3.28 7.81
C ASN A 204 -3.42 -4.75 7.39
N ARG A 205 -4.49 -5.46 7.79
CA ARG A 205 -4.80 -6.82 7.36
C ARG A 205 -6.10 -6.90 6.54
N GLY A 206 -6.50 -5.79 5.92
CA GLY A 206 -7.61 -5.71 4.98
C GLY A 206 -9.00 -5.61 5.60
N ARG A 207 -9.14 -5.50 6.93
CA ARG A 207 -10.43 -5.58 7.65
C ARG A 207 -10.90 -4.26 8.26
N CYS A 208 -10.54 -3.12 7.66
CA CYS A 208 -10.92 -1.80 8.13
C CYS A 208 -12.43 -1.63 8.30
N ALA A 209 -12.88 -1.20 9.49
CA ALA A 209 -14.29 -0.93 9.79
C ALA A 209 -14.74 0.50 9.41
N GLN A 210 -13.87 1.30 8.80
CA GLN A 210 -14.15 2.69 8.41
C GLN A 210 -14.60 3.58 9.59
N THR A 211 -13.99 3.43 10.76
CA THR A 211 -14.30 4.19 11.99
C THR A 211 -14.19 5.70 11.81
N CYS A 212 -13.35 6.19 10.90
CA CYS A 212 -13.24 7.60 10.52
C CYS A 212 -14.52 8.15 9.83
N ARG A 213 -15.48 7.31 9.47
CA ARG A 213 -16.76 7.71 8.87
C ARG A 213 -17.90 7.80 9.90
N LEU A 214 -17.59 7.61 11.18
CA LEU A 214 -18.56 7.74 12.28
C LEU A 214 -18.60 9.18 12.80
N PRO A 215 -19.72 9.59 13.43
CA PRO A 215 -19.82 10.91 14.02
C PRO A 215 -19.08 10.99 15.36
N PHE A 216 -18.44 12.16 15.61
CA PHE A 216 -17.77 12.51 16.85
C PHE A 216 -18.12 13.96 17.23
N ASP A 217 -18.30 14.21 18.52
CA ASP A 217 -18.27 15.57 19.07
C ASP A 217 -16.81 15.94 19.35
N VAL A 218 -16.41 17.15 19.00
CA VAL A 218 -15.06 17.67 19.28
C VAL A 218 -15.12 18.51 20.53
N GLU A 219 -14.31 18.16 21.53
CA GLU A 219 -14.30 18.84 22.84
C GLU A 219 -12.95 19.51 23.11
N LYS A 220 -12.99 20.67 23.74
CA LYS A 220 -11.85 21.42 24.27
C LYS A 220 -12.17 21.87 25.70
N GLY A 221 -11.62 21.18 26.71
CA GLY A 221 -12.07 21.27 28.05
C GLY A 221 -13.56 20.92 28.14
N ASP A 222 -14.35 21.79 28.76
CA ASP A 222 -15.80 21.61 28.90
C ASP A 222 -16.62 22.12 27.71
N LYS A 223 -15.96 22.61 26.65
CA LYS A 223 -16.63 23.21 25.50
C LYS A 223 -16.67 22.24 24.32
N VAL A 224 -17.87 21.99 23.78
CA VAL A 224 -18.03 21.30 22.48
C VAL A 224 -17.83 22.31 21.35
N LEU A 225 -16.96 21.97 20.41
CA LEU A 225 -16.63 22.81 19.25
C LEU A 225 -17.53 22.44 18.07
N GLY A 226 -17.81 23.44 17.21
CA GLY A 226 -18.61 23.27 16.01
C GLY A 226 -20.11 23.34 16.22
N GLY A 227 -20.85 23.22 15.10
CA GLY A 227 -22.31 23.23 15.09
C GLY A 227 -22.90 21.87 15.46
N LYS A 228 -24.17 21.85 15.90
CA LYS A 228 -24.90 20.64 16.31
C LYS A 228 -24.85 19.50 15.29
N ASN A 229 -24.72 19.79 13.99
CA ASN A 229 -24.71 18.84 12.92
C ASN A 229 -23.30 18.63 12.32
N GLU A 230 -22.23 19.20 12.89
CA GLU A 230 -20.87 19.12 12.38
C GLU A 230 -20.07 18.04 13.10
N LYS A 231 -20.48 16.76 12.94
CA LYS A 231 -19.94 15.63 13.68
C LYS A 231 -19.00 14.73 12.89
N TYR A 232 -18.99 14.81 11.55
CA TYR A 232 -18.20 13.88 10.73
C TYR A 232 -16.78 14.41 10.47
N VAL A 233 -16.11 14.87 11.52
CA VAL A 233 -14.82 15.59 11.49
C VAL A 233 -13.64 14.77 10.95
N LEU A 234 -13.77 13.45 10.93
CA LEU A 234 -12.77 12.52 10.36
C LEU A 234 -13.18 12.00 8.98
N SER A 235 -14.32 12.43 8.43
CA SER A 235 -14.82 11.94 7.14
C SER A 235 -14.35 12.85 6.00
N LEU A 236 -13.32 12.42 5.25
CA LEU A 236 -12.86 13.16 4.08
C LEU A 236 -13.84 13.02 2.91
N LYS A 237 -13.94 14.07 2.09
CA LYS A 237 -14.53 14.04 0.76
C LYS A 237 -13.75 13.10 -0.14
N ASP A 238 -14.37 12.58 -1.19
CA ASP A 238 -13.67 11.76 -2.16
C ASP A 238 -12.75 12.62 -3.04
N LEU A 239 -11.65 12.02 -3.48
CA LEU A 239 -10.69 12.64 -4.40
C LEU A 239 -11.27 12.72 -5.80
N CYS A 240 -11.10 13.87 -6.46
CA CYS A 240 -11.31 14.04 -7.89
C CYS A 240 -10.29 15.05 -8.42
N THR A 241 -9.40 14.60 -9.28
CA THR A 241 -8.28 15.40 -9.76
C THR A 241 -8.38 15.73 -11.26
N LEU A 242 -9.56 15.70 -11.84
CA LEU A 242 -9.72 15.99 -13.27
C LEU A 242 -9.07 17.32 -13.66
N ASP A 243 -9.24 18.36 -12.85
CA ASP A 243 -8.65 19.68 -13.14
C ASP A 243 -7.13 19.73 -12.95
N LEU A 244 -6.60 18.84 -12.13
CA LEU A 244 -5.18 18.75 -11.82
C LEU A 244 -4.43 17.75 -12.70
N LEU A 245 -5.13 17.05 -13.60
CA LEU A 245 -4.53 15.99 -14.39
C LEU A 245 -3.27 16.43 -15.16
N PRO A 246 -3.25 17.64 -15.82
CA PRO A 246 -2.04 18.14 -16.44
C PRO A 246 -0.87 18.29 -15.47
N GLU A 247 -1.10 18.89 -14.30
CA GLU A 247 -0.06 19.11 -13.29
C GLU A 247 0.48 17.79 -12.72
N ILE A 248 -0.39 16.80 -12.52
CA ILE A 248 -0.02 15.47 -12.05
C ILE A 248 0.91 14.78 -13.06
N LEU A 249 0.54 14.81 -14.35
CA LEU A 249 1.38 14.26 -15.42
C LEU A 249 2.70 15.00 -15.58
N GLU A 250 2.69 16.33 -15.49
CA GLU A 250 3.88 17.17 -15.51
C GLU A 250 4.78 16.96 -14.27
N ALA A 251 4.23 16.52 -13.15
CA ALA A 251 5.00 16.12 -11.97
C ALA A 251 5.75 14.77 -12.16
N GLY A 252 5.55 14.11 -13.30
CA GLY A 252 6.27 12.88 -13.63
C GLY A 252 5.55 11.60 -13.21
N VAL A 253 4.28 11.70 -12.80
CA VAL A 253 3.44 10.53 -12.54
C VAL A 253 3.20 9.75 -13.84
N CYS A 254 3.45 8.45 -13.82
CA CYS A 254 3.25 7.57 -14.98
C CYS A 254 1.99 6.71 -14.86
N SER A 255 1.49 6.46 -13.63
CA SER A 255 0.30 5.63 -13.39
C SER A 255 -0.73 6.38 -12.55
N LEU A 256 -1.94 6.50 -13.09
CA LEU A 256 -3.09 7.20 -12.53
C LEU A 256 -4.04 6.19 -11.89
N LYS A 257 -3.96 6.05 -10.57
CA LYS A 257 -4.72 5.03 -9.82
C LYS A 257 -6.09 5.52 -9.39
N ILE A 258 -7.11 4.74 -9.71
CA ILE A 258 -8.49 4.96 -9.29
C ILE A 258 -8.78 4.08 -8.07
N GLU A 259 -9.24 4.65 -6.94
CA GLU A 259 -9.69 3.87 -5.76
C GLU A 259 -11.13 3.40 -5.97
N GLY A 260 -11.41 2.11 -5.74
CA GLY A 260 -12.76 1.62 -5.91
C GLY A 260 -12.97 0.11 -5.93
N ARG A 261 -12.07 -0.74 -5.39
CA ARG A 261 -12.23 -2.20 -5.38
C ARG A 261 -13.51 -2.73 -4.72
N MET A 262 -14.17 -1.91 -3.90
CA MET A 262 -15.46 -2.23 -3.27
C MET A 262 -16.64 -1.59 -4.02
N LYS A 263 -16.46 -1.20 -5.27
CA LYS A 263 -17.45 -0.50 -6.09
C LYS A 263 -17.98 -1.40 -7.22
N SER A 264 -19.13 -1.00 -7.78
CA SER A 264 -19.78 -1.72 -8.89
C SER A 264 -19.00 -1.61 -10.21
N PRO A 265 -19.24 -2.52 -11.17
CA PRO A 265 -18.71 -2.41 -12.53
C PRO A 265 -19.03 -1.07 -13.21
N ARG A 266 -20.24 -0.52 -13.02
CA ARG A 266 -20.65 0.80 -13.54
C ARG A 266 -19.76 1.94 -13.03
N TYR A 267 -19.44 1.92 -11.72
CA TYR A 267 -18.51 2.91 -11.16
C TYR A 267 -17.16 2.81 -11.83
N THR A 268 -16.62 1.59 -11.94
CA THR A 268 -15.31 1.38 -12.54
C THR A 268 -15.28 1.85 -13.98
N ALA A 269 -16.26 1.42 -14.81
CA ALA A 269 -16.35 1.82 -16.20
C ALA A 269 -16.50 3.34 -16.39
N GLY A 270 -17.40 3.96 -15.62
CA GLY A 270 -17.69 5.39 -15.77
C GLY A 270 -16.50 6.26 -15.35
N VAL A 271 -15.81 5.92 -14.25
CA VAL A 271 -14.61 6.67 -13.82
C VAL A 271 -13.47 6.47 -14.82
N VAL A 272 -13.20 5.23 -15.24
CA VAL A 272 -12.12 4.93 -16.20
C VAL A 272 -12.34 5.63 -17.53
N SER A 273 -13.53 5.56 -18.11
CA SER A 273 -13.84 6.17 -19.42
C SER A 273 -13.68 7.70 -19.39
N ILE A 274 -14.09 8.35 -18.30
CA ILE A 274 -13.91 9.79 -18.13
C ILE A 274 -12.41 10.13 -18.02
N TYR A 275 -11.66 9.45 -17.15
CA TYR A 275 -10.20 9.71 -17.03
C TYR A 275 -9.47 9.40 -18.35
N ARG A 276 -9.86 8.35 -19.08
CA ARG A 276 -9.29 8.03 -20.41
C ARG A 276 -9.51 9.19 -21.38
N LYS A 277 -10.74 9.71 -21.48
CA LYS A 277 -11.07 10.89 -22.29
C LYS A 277 -10.14 12.07 -22.02
N TYR A 278 -9.88 12.37 -20.73
CA TYR A 278 -9.08 13.52 -20.34
C TYR A 278 -7.57 13.30 -20.45
N VAL A 279 -7.09 12.08 -20.25
CA VAL A 279 -5.71 11.71 -20.56
C VAL A 279 -5.44 11.87 -22.05
N ASP A 280 -6.31 11.33 -22.91
CA ASP A 280 -6.17 11.43 -24.36
C ASP A 280 -6.26 12.89 -24.85
N MET A 281 -7.17 13.69 -24.29
CA MET A 281 -7.26 15.12 -24.57
C MET A 281 -5.95 15.83 -24.23
N TYR A 282 -5.37 15.57 -23.04
CA TYR A 282 -4.12 16.18 -22.65
C TYR A 282 -2.94 15.76 -23.55
N LEU A 283 -2.85 14.48 -23.88
CA LEU A 283 -1.80 13.96 -24.77
C LEU A 283 -1.90 14.53 -26.20
N ALA A 284 -3.13 14.73 -26.71
CA ALA A 284 -3.36 15.28 -28.04
C ALA A 284 -3.17 16.81 -28.10
N CYS A 285 -3.69 17.56 -27.13
CA CYS A 285 -3.80 19.01 -27.19
C CYS A 285 -2.92 19.77 -26.20
N GLY A 286 -2.25 19.06 -25.27
CA GLY A 286 -1.46 19.66 -24.22
C GLY A 286 -2.31 20.47 -23.23
N ARG A 287 -1.63 21.19 -22.33
CA ARG A 287 -2.30 21.99 -21.28
C ARG A 287 -3.20 23.10 -21.82
N SER A 288 -2.81 23.74 -22.92
CA SER A 288 -3.58 24.83 -23.50
C SER A 288 -4.93 24.41 -24.07
N GLY A 289 -5.04 23.18 -24.56
CA GLY A 289 -6.30 22.59 -25.08
C GLY A 289 -7.11 21.82 -24.02
N TYR A 290 -6.60 21.64 -22.83
CA TYR A 290 -7.26 20.89 -21.77
C TYR A 290 -8.40 21.67 -21.14
N ARG A 291 -9.61 21.12 -21.19
CA ARG A 291 -10.83 21.70 -20.58
C ARG A 291 -11.74 20.60 -20.07
N VAL A 292 -12.13 20.70 -18.81
CA VAL A 292 -13.04 19.73 -18.16
C VAL A 292 -14.50 20.17 -18.38
N ASP A 293 -15.29 19.25 -18.95
CA ASP A 293 -16.72 19.44 -19.12
C ASP A 293 -17.46 19.31 -17.76
N PRO A 294 -18.30 20.30 -17.39
CA PRO A 294 -19.12 20.20 -16.18
C PRO A 294 -20.05 18.98 -16.15
N ALA A 295 -20.45 18.44 -17.32
CA ALA A 295 -21.27 17.23 -17.39
C ALA A 295 -20.50 16.00 -16.88
N ASP A 296 -19.23 15.83 -17.25
CA ASP A 296 -18.40 14.72 -16.77
C ASP A 296 -18.17 14.80 -15.26
N ARG A 297 -18.03 16.01 -14.70
CA ARG A 297 -17.95 16.17 -13.23
C ARG A 297 -19.24 15.74 -12.54
N ARG A 298 -20.40 16.08 -13.11
CA ARG A 298 -21.69 15.63 -12.57
C ARG A 298 -21.82 14.11 -12.66
N ALA A 299 -21.44 13.51 -13.77
CA ALA A 299 -21.45 12.07 -13.95
C ALA A 299 -20.59 11.35 -12.89
N LEU A 300 -19.39 11.86 -12.56
CA LEU A 300 -18.55 11.31 -11.48
C LEU A 300 -19.22 11.39 -10.10
N LEU A 301 -20.01 12.43 -9.82
CA LEU A 301 -20.77 12.55 -8.58
C LEU A 301 -22.00 11.62 -8.56
N GLU A 302 -22.65 11.41 -9.71
CA GLU A 302 -23.77 10.45 -9.83
C GLU A 302 -23.32 9.00 -9.66
N LEU A 303 -22.10 8.66 -10.10
CA LEU A 303 -21.53 7.35 -9.88
C LEU A 303 -21.27 7.05 -8.40
N PHE A 304 -20.80 8.03 -7.65
CA PHE A 304 -20.63 7.91 -6.20
C PHE A 304 -20.33 9.25 -5.51
N ASP A 305 -21.08 9.57 -4.45
CA ASP A 305 -20.91 10.78 -3.65
C ASP A 305 -20.95 10.48 -2.13
N ARG A 306 -19.97 10.98 -1.37
CA ARG A 306 -19.90 10.92 0.09
C ARG A 306 -20.07 12.27 0.78
N GLY A 307 -20.44 13.29 0.08
CA GLY A 307 -20.54 14.66 0.59
C GLY A 307 -19.66 15.63 -0.20
N GLY A 308 -19.50 15.36 -1.49
CA GLY A 308 -18.72 16.14 -2.43
C GLY A 308 -17.30 15.59 -2.68
N GLN A 309 -16.59 16.29 -3.53
CA GLN A 309 -15.24 15.96 -3.98
C GLN A 309 -14.24 17.04 -3.56
N SER A 310 -12.96 16.67 -3.52
CA SER A 310 -11.83 17.57 -3.27
C SER A 310 -10.64 17.18 -4.15
N GLU A 311 -9.70 18.11 -4.35
CA GLU A 311 -8.43 17.84 -5.02
C GLU A 311 -7.40 17.14 -4.13
N GLY A 312 -7.81 16.73 -2.92
CA GLY A 312 -6.94 16.07 -1.95
C GLY A 312 -5.80 16.98 -1.46
N TYR A 313 -4.63 16.38 -1.27
CA TYR A 313 -3.46 17.06 -0.70
C TYR A 313 -2.49 17.63 -1.77
N TYR A 314 -2.80 17.52 -3.04
CA TYR A 314 -1.87 17.89 -4.11
C TYR A 314 -1.43 19.36 -4.10
N LYS A 315 -2.34 20.26 -3.71
CA LYS A 315 -2.07 21.70 -3.59
C LYS A 315 -2.24 22.22 -2.16
N GLU A 316 -3.05 21.55 -1.35
CA GLU A 316 -3.36 21.95 0.03
C GLU A 316 -2.85 20.92 1.02
N HIS A 317 -2.21 21.38 2.11
CA HIS A 317 -1.71 20.47 3.13
C HIS A 317 -2.83 19.85 3.98
N ASN A 318 -3.85 20.61 4.35
CA ASN A 318 -5.07 20.19 5.04
C ASN A 318 -6.08 21.36 5.09
N GLY A 319 -7.34 21.06 5.36
CA GLY A 319 -8.35 22.11 5.47
C GLY A 319 -9.77 21.59 5.71
N ARG A 320 -10.64 22.50 6.16
CA ARG A 320 -12.06 22.24 6.40
C ARG A 320 -12.77 21.79 5.12
N ASP A 321 -12.36 22.31 3.97
CA ASP A 321 -12.97 22.03 2.68
C ASP A 321 -12.76 20.59 2.19
N MET A 322 -11.77 19.91 2.74
CA MET A 322 -11.52 18.49 2.48
C MET A 322 -12.41 17.54 3.29
N VAL A 323 -13.16 18.06 4.31
CA VAL A 323 -13.89 17.24 5.28
C VAL A 323 -15.41 17.34 5.05
N VAL A 324 -16.12 16.24 5.21
CA VAL A 324 -17.58 16.16 5.18
C VAL A 324 -18.15 16.40 6.57
N LEU A 325 -18.20 17.61 7.03
CA LEU A 325 -18.59 17.92 8.43
C LEU A 325 -20.03 17.57 8.78
N LYS A 326 -20.95 17.73 7.82
CA LYS A 326 -22.38 17.50 7.99
C LYS A 326 -22.77 16.08 7.61
N GLU A 327 -24.01 15.70 7.92
CA GLU A 327 -24.57 14.40 7.55
C GLU A 327 -24.39 14.08 6.06
N LYS A 328 -24.45 12.79 5.74
CA LYS A 328 -24.41 12.30 4.34
C LYS A 328 -25.35 13.13 3.48
N PRO A 329 -24.98 13.40 2.20
CA PRO A 329 -25.92 13.94 1.24
C PRO A 329 -27.16 13.05 1.19
N ALA A 330 -28.32 13.66 0.95
CA ALA A 330 -29.56 12.92 0.70
C ALA A 330 -29.33 11.90 -0.41
N PHE A 331 -30.02 10.76 -0.31
CA PHE A 331 -30.02 9.77 -1.38
C PHE A 331 -30.39 10.47 -2.70
N ARG A 332 -29.54 10.33 -3.69
CA ARG A 332 -29.82 10.79 -5.06
C ARG A 332 -30.49 9.67 -5.82
N GLU A 333 -31.55 10.01 -6.57
CA GLU A 333 -32.06 9.06 -7.56
C GLU A 333 -30.96 8.80 -8.59
N PRO A 334 -30.73 7.52 -8.96
CA PRO A 334 -29.75 7.18 -9.97
C PRO A 334 -30.07 7.85 -11.31
N ASP A 335 -29.07 8.38 -11.99
CA ASP A 335 -29.18 8.79 -13.39
C ASP A 335 -29.28 7.53 -14.26
N GLN A 336 -30.51 7.14 -14.59
CA GLN A 336 -30.79 5.90 -15.31
C GLN A 336 -30.23 5.93 -16.74
N GLU A 337 -30.24 7.10 -17.43
CA GLU A 337 -29.65 7.23 -18.77
C GLU A 337 -28.14 6.98 -18.75
N LEU A 338 -27.46 7.54 -17.74
CA LEU A 338 -26.02 7.28 -17.52
C LEU A 338 -25.77 5.78 -17.27
N PHE A 339 -26.57 5.16 -16.41
CA PHE A 339 -26.38 3.75 -16.05
C PHE A 339 -26.66 2.83 -17.24
N ASP A 340 -27.72 3.05 -17.98
CA ASP A 340 -28.06 2.29 -19.21
C ASP A 340 -26.99 2.46 -20.30
N HIS A 341 -26.42 3.66 -20.40
CA HIS A 341 -25.28 3.90 -21.29
C HIS A 341 -24.04 3.11 -20.88
N LEU A 342 -23.67 3.13 -19.61
CA LEU A 342 -22.50 2.41 -19.08
C LEU A 342 -22.66 0.89 -19.23
N ASP A 343 -23.86 0.36 -18.95
CA ASP A 343 -24.15 -1.06 -19.12
C ASP A 343 -23.94 -1.49 -20.58
N ARG A 344 -24.62 -0.84 -21.53
CA ARG A 344 -24.50 -1.19 -22.94
C ARG A 344 -23.11 -1.02 -23.52
N THR A 345 -22.38 0.02 -23.06
CA THR A 345 -21.10 0.40 -23.68
C THR A 345 -19.93 -0.35 -23.11
N TYR A 346 -19.97 -0.66 -21.79
CA TYR A 346 -18.79 -1.16 -21.09
C TYR A 346 -19.05 -2.41 -20.24
N VAL A 347 -20.20 -2.52 -19.55
CA VAL A 347 -20.42 -3.64 -18.62
C VAL A 347 -20.80 -4.91 -19.37
N ASP A 348 -21.80 -4.82 -20.25
CA ASP A 348 -22.31 -5.94 -21.03
C ASP A 348 -21.64 -6.07 -22.41
N ALA A 349 -20.73 -5.16 -22.74
CA ALA A 349 -20.04 -5.15 -24.02
C ALA A 349 -18.96 -6.22 -24.09
N VAL A 350 -18.88 -6.90 -25.23
CA VAL A 350 -17.79 -7.81 -25.56
C VAL A 350 -16.76 -7.08 -26.39
N LYS A 351 -15.60 -6.78 -25.78
CA LYS A 351 -14.47 -6.18 -26.49
C LYS A 351 -13.87 -7.20 -27.43
N LYS A 352 -13.51 -6.73 -28.63
CA LYS A 352 -12.83 -7.57 -29.64
C LYS A 352 -11.63 -6.84 -30.20
N GLU A 353 -10.55 -7.58 -30.39
CA GLU A 353 -9.31 -7.07 -30.96
C GLU A 353 -9.28 -7.35 -32.47
N PRO A 354 -8.75 -6.43 -33.30
CA PRO A 354 -8.67 -6.61 -34.74
C PRO A 354 -7.57 -7.62 -35.11
N ILE A 355 -7.90 -8.50 -36.04
CA ILE A 355 -6.97 -9.48 -36.61
C ILE A 355 -6.97 -9.44 -38.13
N ARG A 356 -5.89 -9.91 -38.74
CA ARG A 356 -5.79 -10.17 -40.16
C ARG A 356 -5.85 -11.67 -40.41
N GLY A 357 -6.29 -12.07 -41.62
CA GLY A 357 -6.32 -13.47 -41.96
C GLY A 357 -6.16 -13.75 -43.46
N THR A 358 -5.67 -14.93 -43.78
CA THR A 358 -5.57 -15.43 -45.14
C THR A 358 -6.10 -16.86 -45.20
N ALA A 359 -7.11 -17.12 -46.03
CA ALA A 359 -7.65 -18.44 -46.26
C ALA A 359 -7.26 -18.94 -47.66
N LEU A 360 -6.57 -20.07 -47.71
CA LEU A 360 -6.22 -20.78 -48.96
C LEU A 360 -7.15 -21.96 -49.14
N VAL A 361 -7.88 -21.98 -50.26
CA VAL A 361 -8.87 -23.00 -50.57
C VAL A 361 -8.57 -23.53 -51.98
N THR A 362 -7.84 -24.63 -52.08
CA THR A 362 -7.43 -25.26 -53.36
C THR A 362 -8.16 -26.57 -53.52
N GLU A 363 -8.75 -26.80 -54.68
CA GLU A 363 -9.46 -28.05 -54.99
C GLU A 363 -8.55 -29.27 -54.76
N GLY A 364 -9.09 -30.26 -54.05
CA GLY A 364 -8.36 -31.49 -53.70
C GLY A 364 -7.27 -31.34 -52.65
N LYS A 365 -7.18 -30.17 -51.96
CA LYS A 365 -6.25 -29.96 -50.85
C LYS A 365 -6.99 -29.58 -49.58
N PRO A 366 -6.39 -29.80 -48.37
CA PRO A 366 -6.92 -29.30 -47.15
C PRO A 366 -6.98 -27.76 -47.13
N VAL A 367 -8.07 -27.18 -46.61
CA VAL A 367 -8.17 -25.74 -46.44
C VAL A 367 -7.21 -25.26 -45.37
N ARG A 368 -6.52 -24.16 -45.62
CA ARG A 368 -5.60 -23.55 -44.66
C ARG A 368 -6.11 -22.13 -44.29
N LEU A 369 -6.25 -21.86 -43.01
CA LEU A 369 -6.55 -20.53 -42.49
C LEU A 369 -5.38 -20.05 -41.62
N THR A 370 -4.76 -18.96 -42.03
CA THR A 370 -3.76 -18.24 -41.23
C THR A 370 -4.41 -17.03 -40.62
N VAL A 371 -4.26 -16.82 -39.33
CA VAL A 371 -4.73 -15.67 -38.58
C VAL A 371 -3.56 -14.98 -37.88
N GLU A 372 -3.59 -13.66 -37.85
CA GLU A 372 -2.49 -12.84 -37.35
C GLU A 372 -3.03 -11.71 -36.48
N TYR A 373 -2.43 -11.54 -35.29
CA TYR A 373 -2.71 -10.49 -34.35
C TYR A 373 -1.43 -9.74 -33.99
N THR A 374 -1.49 -8.41 -33.99
CA THR A 374 -0.38 -7.55 -33.57
C THR A 374 -0.71 -6.93 -32.20
N PRO A 375 -0.25 -7.50 -31.08
CA PRO A 375 -0.50 -6.92 -29.76
C PRO A 375 0.23 -5.60 -29.59
N SER A 376 -0.33 -4.70 -28.79
CA SER A 376 0.31 -3.44 -28.40
C SER A 376 0.99 -3.53 -27.01
N LEU A 377 0.90 -4.69 -26.35
CA LEU A 377 1.53 -5.02 -25.08
C LEU A 377 2.57 -6.13 -25.26
N GLU A 378 3.75 -5.94 -24.68
CA GLU A 378 4.79 -6.95 -24.62
C GLU A 378 5.01 -7.44 -23.17
N PRO A 379 5.43 -8.71 -22.98
CA PRO A 379 5.88 -9.19 -21.69
C PRO A 379 7.00 -8.30 -21.11
N ALA A 380 7.04 -8.16 -19.79
CA ALA A 380 8.00 -7.27 -19.12
C ALA A 380 9.48 -7.67 -19.39
N GLU A 381 9.73 -8.94 -19.67
CA GLU A 381 11.05 -9.52 -19.90
C GLU A 381 11.65 -9.19 -21.29
N THR A 382 10.83 -8.75 -22.24
CA THR A 382 11.27 -8.45 -23.63
C THR A 382 11.66 -6.99 -23.86
N MET A 383 11.62 -6.16 -22.82
CA MET A 383 11.95 -4.74 -22.92
C MET A 383 13.46 -4.49 -22.77
N GLU A 384 14.24 -4.72 -23.80
CA GLU A 384 15.60 -4.19 -23.91
C GLU A 384 15.54 -2.74 -24.45
N ASP A 385 16.20 -1.80 -23.74
CA ASP A 385 16.37 -0.39 -24.10
C ASP A 385 15.11 0.44 -24.47
N GLY A 386 13.92 0.02 -24.02
CA GLY A 386 12.71 0.85 -24.07
C GLY A 386 12.05 0.97 -25.46
N MET A 387 12.42 0.15 -26.43
CA MET A 387 11.72 -0.01 -27.70
C MET A 387 11.51 -1.50 -27.99
N ALA A 388 10.35 -2.05 -27.61
CA ALA A 388 9.92 -3.35 -28.10
C ALA A 388 9.51 -3.24 -29.56
N VAL A 389 10.10 -4.04 -30.42
CA VAL A 389 9.56 -4.29 -31.76
C VAL A 389 8.38 -5.24 -31.56
N LEU A 390 7.15 -4.70 -31.77
CA LEU A 390 5.93 -5.49 -31.65
C LEU A 390 5.88 -6.52 -32.79
N GLU A 391 6.15 -7.77 -32.49
CA GLU A 391 6.06 -8.86 -33.47
C GLU A 391 4.64 -9.40 -33.53
N PRO A 392 4.07 -9.58 -34.74
CA PRO A 392 2.76 -10.17 -34.89
C PRO A 392 2.78 -11.65 -34.48
N VAL A 393 1.74 -12.07 -33.79
CA VAL A 393 1.48 -13.49 -33.45
C VAL A 393 0.69 -14.10 -34.59
N SER A 394 1.24 -15.10 -35.25
CA SER A 394 0.63 -15.75 -36.41
C SER A 394 0.41 -17.25 -36.16
N VAL A 395 -0.80 -17.72 -36.44
CA VAL A 395 -1.20 -19.11 -36.30
C VAL A 395 -1.82 -19.60 -37.62
N ALA A 396 -1.47 -20.81 -38.05
CA ALA A 396 -2.01 -21.45 -39.25
C ALA A 396 -2.66 -22.79 -38.91
N CYS A 397 -3.95 -22.91 -39.15
CA CYS A 397 -4.73 -24.12 -38.95
C CYS A 397 -5.12 -24.75 -40.32
N THR A 398 -5.18 -26.07 -40.33
CA THR A 398 -5.55 -26.86 -41.53
C THR A 398 -6.86 -27.56 -41.27
N GLY A 399 -7.86 -27.32 -42.14
CA GLY A 399 -9.20 -27.90 -42.06
C GLY A 399 -9.42 -29.08 -43.02
N ASP A 400 -10.69 -29.36 -43.32
CA ASP A 400 -11.11 -30.44 -44.19
C ASP A 400 -10.62 -30.25 -45.64
N MET A 401 -10.63 -31.32 -46.42
CA MET A 401 -10.32 -31.30 -47.87
C MET A 401 -11.37 -30.52 -48.62
N ALA A 402 -10.94 -29.59 -49.49
CA ALA A 402 -11.83 -28.92 -50.42
C ALA A 402 -12.19 -29.86 -51.56
N GLU A 403 -13.44 -30.33 -51.52
CA GLU A 403 -13.93 -31.28 -52.56
C GLU A 403 -14.22 -30.53 -53.88
N THR A 404 -14.23 -31.28 -54.99
CA THR A 404 -14.70 -30.76 -56.27
C THR A 404 -16.21 -30.52 -56.23
N ALA A 405 -16.67 -29.30 -56.55
CA ALA A 405 -18.08 -28.97 -56.52
C ALA A 405 -18.84 -29.73 -57.62
N LYS A 406 -19.85 -30.54 -57.24
CA LYS A 406 -20.73 -31.28 -58.15
C LYS A 406 -21.78 -30.37 -58.84
N ASN A 407 -22.18 -29.29 -58.18
CA ASN A 407 -23.17 -28.33 -58.69
C ASN A 407 -22.55 -26.92 -58.71
N ALA A 408 -23.08 -25.96 -57.90
CA ALA A 408 -22.56 -24.61 -57.82
C ALA A 408 -21.27 -24.60 -56.95
N PRO A 409 -20.12 -24.16 -57.45
CA PRO A 409 -18.92 -24.00 -56.69
C PRO A 409 -19.09 -22.90 -55.66
N MET A 410 -18.42 -22.99 -54.53
CA MET A 410 -18.36 -21.98 -53.49
C MET A 410 -17.39 -20.88 -53.92
N ASP A 411 -17.81 -19.65 -53.95
CA ASP A 411 -16.97 -18.48 -54.25
C ASP A 411 -16.24 -17.94 -53.02
N GLY A 412 -15.23 -17.14 -53.23
CA GLY A 412 -14.43 -16.53 -52.16
C GLY A 412 -15.24 -15.66 -51.22
N ASP A 413 -16.24 -14.96 -51.73
CA ASP A 413 -17.10 -14.07 -50.89
C ASP A 413 -18.00 -14.83 -49.92
N ARG A 414 -18.51 -15.97 -50.34
CA ARG A 414 -19.29 -16.87 -49.50
C ARG A 414 -18.41 -17.49 -48.39
N ILE A 415 -17.19 -17.89 -48.71
CA ILE A 415 -16.22 -18.37 -47.71
C ILE A 415 -15.87 -17.26 -46.74
N ARG A 416 -15.52 -16.06 -47.24
CA ARG A 416 -15.21 -14.87 -46.41
C ARG A 416 -16.33 -14.56 -45.46
N LYS A 417 -17.57 -14.50 -45.93
CA LYS A 417 -18.78 -14.21 -45.12
C LYS A 417 -18.95 -15.22 -43.95
N GLN A 418 -18.56 -16.49 -44.11
CA GLN A 418 -18.64 -17.48 -43.03
C GLN A 418 -17.49 -17.32 -42.03
N LEU A 419 -16.25 -17.09 -42.51
CA LEU A 419 -15.07 -16.94 -41.66
C LEU A 419 -15.12 -15.64 -40.84
N MET A 420 -15.69 -14.56 -41.36
CA MET A 420 -15.83 -13.29 -40.62
C MET A 420 -16.81 -13.33 -39.44
N LYS A 421 -17.63 -14.39 -39.28
CA LYS A 421 -18.57 -14.54 -38.16
C LYS A 421 -17.87 -15.04 -36.91
N THR A 422 -17.08 -14.21 -36.25
CA THR A 422 -16.23 -14.63 -35.13
C THR A 422 -16.99 -14.97 -33.82
N GLY A 423 -18.33 -14.73 -33.74
CA GLY A 423 -19.14 -15.11 -32.59
C GLY A 423 -18.64 -14.51 -31.26
N ASP A 424 -18.46 -15.34 -30.23
CA ASP A 424 -18.01 -14.93 -28.90
C ASP A 424 -16.48 -14.87 -28.76
N SER A 425 -15.72 -15.08 -29.87
CA SER A 425 -14.28 -14.92 -29.88
C SER A 425 -13.88 -13.48 -29.50
N PRO A 426 -12.75 -13.29 -28.77
CA PRO A 426 -12.23 -11.96 -28.47
C PRO A 426 -11.63 -11.24 -29.69
N PHE A 427 -11.74 -11.82 -30.88
CA PHE A 427 -11.22 -11.27 -32.13
C PHE A 427 -12.30 -10.96 -33.14
N PHE A 428 -12.02 -10.01 -34.04
CA PHE A 428 -12.78 -9.80 -35.28
C PHE A 428 -11.79 -9.58 -36.43
N PHE A 429 -12.15 -10.06 -37.64
CA PHE A 429 -11.33 -9.82 -38.82
C PHE A 429 -11.49 -8.37 -39.30
N GLU A 430 -10.42 -7.58 -39.18
CA GLU A 430 -10.29 -6.28 -39.84
C GLU A 430 -10.06 -6.48 -41.35
N GLU A 431 -9.19 -7.44 -41.70
CA GLU A 431 -8.90 -7.86 -43.07
C GLU A 431 -8.88 -9.39 -43.14
N LEU A 432 -9.55 -9.93 -44.20
CA LEU A 432 -9.52 -11.36 -44.51
C LEU A 432 -9.37 -11.56 -46.00
N GLU A 433 -8.23 -12.04 -46.43
CA GLU A 433 -8.02 -12.44 -47.82
C GLU A 433 -8.46 -13.91 -48.02
N VAL A 434 -9.17 -14.20 -49.12
CA VAL A 434 -9.60 -15.54 -49.43
C VAL A 434 -9.18 -15.85 -50.88
N LEU A 435 -8.25 -16.79 -51.00
CA LEU A 435 -7.72 -17.25 -52.27
C LEU A 435 -8.30 -18.62 -52.62
N VAL A 436 -9.05 -18.68 -53.71
CA VAL A 436 -9.74 -19.91 -54.17
C VAL A 436 -9.18 -20.37 -55.51
N GLU A 437 -8.74 -21.62 -55.55
CA GLU A 437 -8.21 -22.28 -56.78
C GLU A 437 -9.05 -23.50 -57.09
N GLY A 438 -9.63 -23.53 -58.30
CA GLY A 438 -10.48 -24.61 -58.81
C GLY A 438 -11.97 -24.45 -58.43
N LYS A 439 -12.74 -25.51 -58.72
CA LYS A 439 -14.20 -25.55 -58.42
C LYS A 439 -14.41 -26.24 -57.08
N VAL A 440 -14.35 -25.47 -56.03
CA VAL A 440 -14.35 -25.99 -54.65
C VAL A 440 -15.74 -26.07 -54.04
N PHE A 441 -15.93 -27.08 -53.20
CA PHE A 441 -17.05 -27.26 -52.31
C PHE A 441 -16.55 -27.56 -50.88
N LEU A 442 -17.10 -26.87 -49.90
CA LEU A 442 -16.86 -27.08 -48.48
C LEU A 442 -18.15 -26.99 -47.68
N PRO A 443 -18.41 -27.92 -46.76
CA PRO A 443 -19.48 -27.75 -45.80
C PRO A 443 -19.29 -26.50 -44.92
N VAL A 444 -20.35 -25.74 -44.70
CA VAL A 444 -20.32 -24.55 -43.81
C VAL A 444 -19.82 -24.90 -42.39
N GLN A 445 -20.13 -26.11 -41.92
CA GLN A 445 -19.69 -26.61 -40.62
C GLN A 445 -18.15 -26.78 -40.57
N ALA A 446 -17.52 -27.21 -41.66
CA ALA A 446 -16.06 -27.33 -41.75
C ALA A 446 -15.36 -25.97 -41.66
N LEU A 447 -15.88 -24.95 -42.35
CA LEU A 447 -15.40 -23.57 -42.23
C LEU A 447 -15.56 -23.01 -40.82
N ASN A 448 -16.70 -23.29 -40.18
CA ASN A 448 -16.97 -22.81 -38.80
C ASN A 448 -16.04 -23.49 -37.79
N ARG A 449 -15.72 -24.78 -37.96
CA ARG A 449 -14.77 -25.52 -37.13
C ARG A 449 -13.36 -24.96 -37.29
N LEU A 450 -12.88 -24.86 -38.52
CA LEU A 450 -11.55 -24.33 -38.84
C LEU A 450 -11.35 -22.91 -38.26
N ARG A 451 -12.36 -22.01 -38.43
CA ARG A 451 -12.32 -20.67 -37.82
C ARG A 451 -12.19 -20.74 -36.31
N ARG A 452 -13.00 -21.58 -35.63
CA ARG A 452 -12.98 -21.72 -34.17
C ARG A 452 -11.61 -22.18 -33.70
N GLU A 453 -11.09 -23.26 -34.31
CA GLU A 453 -9.76 -23.79 -33.99
C GLU A 453 -8.65 -22.74 -34.20
N ALA A 454 -8.68 -22.00 -35.31
CA ALA A 454 -7.69 -20.97 -35.57
C ALA A 454 -7.74 -19.82 -34.54
N LEU A 455 -8.93 -19.38 -34.13
CA LEU A 455 -9.08 -18.32 -33.14
C LEU A 455 -8.73 -18.80 -31.71
N GLU A 456 -9.03 -20.05 -31.37
CA GLU A 456 -8.63 -20.65 -30.07
C GLU A 456 -7.11 -20.81 -29.98
N GLU A 457 -6.46 -21.31 -31.05
CA GLU A 457 -4.99 -21.40 -31.08
C GLU A 457 -4.32 -20.02 -31.07
N LEU A 458 -4.93 -19.01 -31.70
CA LEU A 458 -4.43 -17.63 -31.60
C LEU A 458 -4.53 -17.09 -30.18
N CYS A 459 -5.65 -17.34 -29.48
CA CYS A 459 -5.78 -16.98 -28.06
C CYS A 459 -4.63 -17.57 -27.23
N LYS A 460 -4.39 -18.87 -27.36
CA LYS A 460 -3.30 -19.55 -26.64
C LYS A 460 -1.93 -18.97 -27.00
N ALA A 461 -1.64 -18.81 -28.28
CA ALA A 461 -0.36 -18.26 -28.73
C ALA A 461 -0.09 -16.84 -28.20
N VAL A 462 -1.15 -16.01 -28.03
CA VAL A 462 -1.03 -14.67 -27.45
C VAL A 462 -0.78 -14.72 -25.95
N THR A 463 -1.51 -15.55 -25.19
CA THR A 463 -1.39 -15.62 -23.73
C THR A 463 -0.13 -16.35 -23.29
N GLU A 464 0.29 -17.42 -23.98
CA GLU A 464 1.50 -18.19 -23.68
C GLU A 464 2.79 -17.33 -23.72
N ARG A 465 2.79 -16.20 -24.43
CA ARG A 465 3.93 -15.26 -24.43
C ARG A 465 4.21 -14.64 -23.07
N PHE A 466 3.21 -14.56 -22.23
CA PHE A 466 3.29 -13.99 -20.88
C PHE A 466 3.58 -15.06 -19.81
N HIS A 467 3.37 -16.34 -20.14
CA HIS A 467 3.58 -17.42 -19.19
C HIS A 467 5.06 -17.57 -18.84
N ARG A 468 5.34 -17.73 -17.55
CA ARG A 468 6.67 -17.96 -17.02
C ARG A 468 6.87 -19.43 -16.67
N LYS A 469 8.08 -19.94 -16.89
CA LYS A 469 8.44 -21.24 -16.35
C LYS A 469 8.93 -21.04 -14.93
N SER A 470 8.34 -21.76 -13.96
CA SER A 470 8.94 -21.80 -12.62
C SER A 470 10.32 -22.42 -12.72
N GLY A 471 11.33 -21.78 -12.13
CA GLY A 471 12.63 -22.39 -11.89
C GLY A 471 12.49 -23.69 -11.08
N GLU A 472 13.58 -24.47 -10.99
CA GLU A 472 13.61 -25.79 -10.35
C GLU A 472 12.81 -25.87 -9.05
N GLU A 473 12.16 -27.02 -8.81
CA GLU A 473 11.30 -27.29 -7.65
C GLU A 473 11.88 -26.71 -6.35
N TYR A 474 11.18 -25.73 -5.80
CA TYR A 474 11.44 -25.19 -4.49
C TYR A 474 11.38 -26.32 -3.45
N LYS A 475 12.52 -26.74 -2.93
CA LYS A 475 12.57 -27.57 -1.73
C LYS A 475 12.18 -26.70 -0.53
N ASN A 476 10.95 -26.85 -0.07
CA ASN A 476 10.39 -26.11 1.07
C ASN A 476 11.09 -26.54 2.37
N THR A 477 12.36 -26.16 2.53
CA THR A 477 13.13 -26.43 3.74
C THR A 477 12.57 -25.73 4.99
N GLU A 478 11.75 -24.69 4.79
CA GLU A 478 11.07 -23.99 5.90
C GLU A 478 9.76 -24.71 6.33
N ALA A 479 9.02 -25.31 5.39
CA ALA A 479 7.83 -26.11 5.73
C ALA A 479 8.21 -27.43 6.39
N GLU A 480 9.29 -28.08 5.97
CA GLU A 480 9.83 -29.27 6.65
C GLU A 480 10.33 -28.96 8.09
N GLY A 481 10.82 -27.73 8.31
CA GLY A 481 11.17 -27.24 9.66
C GLY A 481 9.94 -27.03 10.56
N ALA A 482 8.84 -26.51 10.00
CA ALA A 482 7.58 -26.28 10.71
C ALA A 482 6.81 -27.57 10.98
N GLU A 483 6.79 -28.53 10.04
CA GLU A 483 6.18 -29.84 10.24
C GLU A 483 6.94 -30.70 11.27
N ARG A 484 8.27 -30.58 11.33
CA ARG A 484 9.10 -31.23 12.37
C ARG A 484 8.85 -30.65 13.76
N SER A 485 8.47 -29.37 13.89
CA SER A 485 8.11 -28.78 15.18
C SER A 485 6.69 -29.15 15.64
N ALA A 486 5.79 -29.50 14.71
CA ALA A 486 4.42 -29.93 15.00
C ALA A 486 4.28 -31.45 15.26
N ALA A 487 5.25 -32.25 14.81
CA ALA A 487 5.26 -33.71 14.97
C ALA A 487 6.05 -34.22 16.18
N GLY A 488 6.58 -33.35 17.03
CA GLY A 488 7.44 -33.68 18.15
C GLY A 488 6.74 -33.87 19.49
N GLU A 489 5.69 -34.70 19.55
CA GLU A 489 5.31 -35.39 20.79
C GLU A 489 5.65 -36.88 20.66
N ASN A 490 6.80 -37.25 21.17
CA ASN A 490 7.35 -38.54 21.60
C ASN A 490 8.68 -38.90 20.89
N GLY A 491 9.79 -38.69 21.59
CA GLY A 491 11.07 -39.28 21.24
C GLY A 491 12.24 -38.36 21.57
N GLU A 492 12.95 -38.68 22.64
CA GLU A 492 14.24 -38.07 22.95
C GLU A 492 15.23 -38.22 21.80
N GLU A 493 15.52 -37.11 21.08
CA GLU A 493 16.79 -36.98 20.38
C GLU A 493 17.25 -35.51 20.35
N LYS A 494 18.57 -35.38 20.60
CA LYS A 494 19.31 -34.17 20.91
C LYS A 494 19.16 -33.05 19.84
N GLY A 495 18.64 -31.91 20.26
CA GLY A 495 18.68 -30.65 19.49
C GLY A 495 20.10 -30.10 19.38
N THR A 496 20.59 -29.96 18.15
CA THR A 496 21.89 -29.31 17.86
C THR A 496 21.77 -28.21 16.77
N GLY A 497 20.60 -27.59 16.63
CA GLY A 497 20.43 -26.50 15.65
C GLY A 497 19.95 -25.16 16.24
N LEU A 498 19.06 -25.22 17.24
CA LEU A 498 18.47 -23.99 17.85
C LEU A 498 19.28 -23.48 19.07
N GLN A 499 20.14 -24.31 19.68
CA GLN A 499 20.90 -23.96 20.87
C GLN A 499 22.08 -23.03 20.54
N ALA A 500 22.59 -23.03 19.30
CA ALA A 500 23.73 -22.22 18.90
C ALA A 500 23.40 -20.72 18.69
N CYS A 501 22.14 -20.35 18.57
CA CYS A 501 21.70 -18.94 18.50
C CYS A 501 21.34 -18.33 19.86
N LEU A 502 21.30 -19.13 20.93
CA LEU A 502 20.93 -18.68 22.30
C LEU A 502 22.12 -18.37 23.19
N ASP A 503 23.37 -18.64 22.78
CA ASP A 503 24.58 -18.41 23.56
C ASP A 503 25.22 -17.01 23.40
N GLY A 504 24.56 -16.07 22.72
CA GLY A 504 24.84 -14.65 22.84
C GLY A 504 24.37 -14.15 24.21
N GLN A 505 25.28 -13.70 25.05
CA GLN A 505 25.11 -13.16 26.41
C GLN A 505 23.67 -12.67 26.68
N LYS A 506 22.97 -13.30 27.64
CA LYS A 506 21.66 -12.83 28.17
C LYS A 506 21.91 -11.50 28.91
N THR A 507 22.01 -10.41 28.17
CA THR A 507 22.00 -9.08 28.76
C THR A 507 20.62 -8.82 29.37
N ALA A 508 20.58 -8.30 30.59
CA ALA A 508 19.32 -7.90 31.23
C ALA A 508 18.55 -6.94 30.33
N PRO A 509 17.21 -7.04 30.27
CA PRO A 509 16.42 -6.12 29.48
C PRO A 509 16.56 -4.68 29.98
N GLU A 510 16.58 -3.74 29.06
CA GLU A 510 16.60 -2.31 29.36
C GLU A 510 15.23 -1.84 29.86
N PHE A 511 15.21 -0.91 30.83
CA PHE A 511 14.03 -0.16 31.19
C PHE A 511 14.03 1.15 30.42
N ALA A 512 13.22 1.21 29.36
CA ALA A 512 13.18 2.32 28.41
C ALA A 512 11.94 3.21 28.64
N VAL A 513 12.13 4.53 28.64
CA VAL A 513 11.06 5.51 28.87
C VAL A 513 11.06 6.54 27.76
N SER A 514 9.94 6.67 27.04
CA SER A 514 9.71 7.77 26.09
C SER A 514 8.98 8.92 26.82
N VAL A 515 9.49 10.12 26.67
CA VAL A 515 8.96 11.34 27.31
C VAL A 515 8.62 12.40 26.26
N SER A 516 7.53 13.13 26.49
CA SER A 516 7.00 14.17 25.60
C SER A 516 7.05 15.58 26.18
N ASP A 517 7.53 15.74 27.42
CA ASP A 517 7.71 17.04 28.05
C ASP A 517 8.77 17.02 29.15
N MET A 518 9.10 18.21 29.68
CA MET A 518 10.13 18.37 30.69
C MET A 518 9.77 17.81 32.06
N ASP A 519 8.49 17.72 32.41
CA ASP A 519 8.07 17.17 33.70
C ASP A 519 8.17 15.65 33.70
N GLN A 520 7.75 14.99 32.59
CA GLN A 520 7.96 13.57 32.38
C GLN A 520 9.47 13.22 32.35
N PHE A 521 10.28 14.05 31.67
CA PHE A 521 11.76 13.87 31.66
C PHE A 521 12.36 13.94 33.06
N ARG A 522 11.94 14.93 33.89
CA ARG A 522 12.42 15.07 35.26
C ARG A 522 12.10 13.86 36.12
N GLU A 523 10.88 13.31 36.00
CA GLU A 523 10.46 12.14 36.78
C GLU A 523 11.17 10.87 36.31
N ALA A 524 11.39 10.69 34.99
CA ALA A 524 12.19 9.59 34.47
C ALA A 524 13.65 9.64 34.99
N LEU A 525 14.26 10.83 34.94
CA LEU A 525 15.63 11.03 35.43
C LEU A 525 15.75 10.84 36.95
N ALA A 526 14.70 11.26 37.71
CA ALA A 526 14.63 11.07 39.15
C ALA A 526 14.59 9.57 39.51
N LEU A 527 13.79 8.78 38.79
CA LEU A 527 13.78 7.32 38.98
C LEU A 527 15.14 6.69 38.72
N VAL A 528 15.79 7.06 37.61
CA VAL A 528 17.15 6.53 37.30
C VAL A 528 18.11 6.81 38.44
N ARG A 529 18.16 8.05 38.93
CA ARG A 529 19.08 8.43 40.06
C ARG A 529 18.76 7.65 41.31
N GLU A 530 17.49 7.59 41.72
CA GLU A 530 17.04 6.82 42.89
C GLU A 530 17.49 5.37 42.82
N LYS A 531 17.34 4.72 41.66
CA LYS A 531 17.68 3.32 41.49
C LYS A 531 19.20 3.10 41.41
N ARG A 532 19.95 4.03 40.81
CA ARG A 532 21.42 3.99 40.81
C ARG A 532 22.01 4.17 42.23
N GLU A 533 21.47 5.10 43.02
CA GLU A 533 21.85 5.30 44.41
C GLU A 533 21.53 4.08 45.27
N ALA A 534 20.45 3.34 44.93
CA ALA A 534 20.11 2.06 45.55
C ALA A 534 20.94 0.86 45.01
N GLY A 535 21.91 1.08 44.15
CA GLY A 535 22.81 0.04 43.61
C GLY A 535 22.22 -0.79 42.44
N ALA A 536 21.16 -0.36 41.79
CA ALA A 536 20.59 -1.08 40.67
C ALA A 536 21.51 -1.05 39.44
N GLU A 537 21.78 -2.21 38.83
CA GLU A 537 22.58 -2.39 37.60
C GLU A 537 21.71 -2.37 36.33
N THR A 538 20.38 -2.26 36.45
CA THR A 538 19.42 -2.22 35.34
C THR A 538 19.86 -1.24 34.24
N PRO A 539 19.95 -1.65 32.96
CA PRO A 539 20.15 -0.69 31.89
C PRO A 539 18.95 0.24 31.77
N PHE A 540 19.19 1.55 31.68
CA PHE A 540 18.15 2.54 31.49
C PHE A 540 18.34 3.28 30.16
N GLY A 541 17.22 3.60 29.47
CA GLY A 541 17.19 4.43 28.28
C GLY A 541 16.04 5.46 28.33
N ILE A 542 16.31 6.71 27.98
CA ILE A 542 15.31 7.77 27.90
C ILE A 542 15.24 8.27 26.45
N TYR A 543 14.05 8.13 25.83
CA TYR A 543 13.72 8.67 24.52
C TYR A 543 13.13 10.06 24.65
N LEU A 544 13.72 11.05 24.03
CA LEU A 544 13.18 12.41 23.88
C LEU A 544 12.37 12.51 22.59
N ALA A 545 11.11 12.95 22.63
CA ALA A 545 10.31 13.17 21.44
C ALA A 545 10.86 14.38 20.65
N GLY A 546 11.37 14.15 19.44
CA GLY A 546 12.04 15.18 18.62
C GLY A 546 11.14 16.33 18.19
N GLU A 547 9.83 16.12 18.16
CA GLU A 547 8.84 17.16 17.90
C GLU A 547 8.56 18.08 19.09
N GLU A 548 8.93 17.70 20.31
CA GLU A 548 8.58 18.41 21.55
C GLU A 548 9.78 19.13 22.17
N PHE A 549 10.97 18.53 22.13
CA PHE A 549 12.16 19.11 22.74
C PHE A 549 12.88 20.06 21.78
N ASP A 550 13.43 21.16 22.34
CA ASP A 550 14.17 22.16 21.57
C ASP A 550 15.60 21.65 21.23
N PRO A 551 16.05 21.78 19.99
CA PRO A 551 17.41 21.41 19.57
C PRO A 551 18.53 22.00 20.43
N GLY A 552 18.37 23.24 20.88
CA GLY A 552 19.35 23.91 21.76
C GLY A 552 19.52 23.25 23.13
N GLN A 553 18.56 22.40 23.55
CA GLN A 553 18.60 21.68 24.83
C GLN A 553 19.09 20.24 24.69
N TRP A 554 19.18 19.68 23.47
CA TRP A 554 19.48 18.26 23.27
C TRP A 554 20.75 17.81 23.98
N LYS A 555 21.83 18.57 23.82
CA LYS A 555 23.10 18.25 24.48
C LYS A 555 23.00 18.24 25.99
N GLU A 556 22.38 19.27 26.59
CA GLU A 556 22.18 19.35 28.04
C GLU A 556 21.38 18.15 28.56
N LEU A 557 20.29 17.78 27.86
CA LEU A 557 19.42 16.68 28.26
C LEU A 557 20.14 15.33 28.16
N ALA A 558 20.90 15.10 27.08
CA ALA A 558 21.72 13.89 26.93
C ALA A 558 22.81 13.80 28.02
N ASP A 559 23.54 14.90 28.30
CA ASP A 559 24.54 14.95 29.34
C ASP A 559 23.91 14.66 30.73
N ARG A 560 22.68 15.10 30.98
CA ARG A 560 21.96 14.80 32.24
C ARG A 560 21.56 13.33 32.35
N CYS A 561 21.15 12.69 31.25
CA CYS A 561 20.91 11.24 31.21
C CYS A 561 22.17 10.46 31.53
N HIS A 562 23.27 10.76 30.85
CA HIS A 562 24.55 10.07 31.03
C HIS A 562 25.11 10.23 32.46
N LYS A 563 25.05 11.44 33.04
CA LYS A 563 25.41 11.69 34.43
C LYS A 563 24.56 10.92 35.44
N ALA A 564 23.33 10.60 35.09
CA ALA A 564 22.45 9.76 35.92
C ALA A 564 22.66 8.25 35.68
N GLY A 565 23.45 7.85 34.70
CA GLY A 565 23.69 6.44 34.36
C GLY A 565 22.60 5.86 33.44
N SER A 566 21.98 6.67 32.56
CA SER A 566 21.01 6.26 31.55
C SER A 566 21.55 6.60 30.17
N ALA A 567 21.25 5.77 29.18
CA ALA A 567 21.37 6.14 27.78
C ALA A 567 20.32 7.20 27.41
N CYS A 568 20.62 7.99 26.39
CA CYS A 568 19.71 9.01 25.87
C CYS A 568 19.49 8.82 24.37
N TYR A 569 18.21 8.78 23.95
CA TYR A 569 17.82 8.57 22.58
C TYR A 569 16.95 9.74 22.11
N LEU A 570 17.06 10.12 20.83
CA LEU A 570 16.12 11.04 20.21
C LEU A 570 15.13 10.25 19.34
N MET A 571 13.83 10.36 19.60
CA MET A 571 12.78 9.81 18.74
C MET A 571 12.47 10.81 17.63
N MET A 572 12.68 10.43 16.39
CA MET A 572 12.26 11.23 15.22
C MET A 572 10.73 11.24 15.07
N PRO A 573 10.16 12.27 14.40
CA PRO A 573 8.72 12.38 14.27
C PRO A 573 8.15 11.26 13.42
N ARG A 574 7.01 10.71 13.81
CA ARG A 574 6.38 9.57 13.12
C ARG A 574 6.07 9.83 11.64
N ILE A 575 5.95 11.08 11.23
CA ILE A 575 5.80 11.51 9.84
C ILE A 575 6.96 12.41 9.49
N PHE A 576 7.84 11.90 8.65
CA PHE A 576 8.99 12.64 8.16
C PHE A 576 8.74 13.08 6.71
N ARG A 577 8.50 14.39 6.51
CA ARG A 577 8.27 15.03 5.21
C ARG A 577 9.20 16.24 5.07
N SER A 578 9.11 16.97 3.98
CA SER A 578 9.96 18.12 3.68
C SER A 578 10.14 19.10 4.84
N GLN A 579 9.11 19.34 5.66
CA GLN A 579 9.19 20.22 6.82
C GLN A 579 10.09 19.64 7.93
N ALA A 580 9.97 18.35 8.20
CA ALA A 580 10.83 17.66 9.17
C ALA A 580 12.27 17.57 8.63
N GLU A 581 12.46 17.23 7.35
CA GLU A 581 13.77 17.23 6.71
C GLU A 581 14.49 18.58 6.87
N GLN A 582 13.80 19.67 6.53
CA GLN A 582 14.37 21.03 6.65
C GLN A 582 14.73 21.37 8.10
N PHE A 583 13.89 20.99 9.06
CA PHE A 583 14.17 21.20 10.47
C PHE A 583 15.42 20.47 10.94
N PHE A 584 15.54 19.18 10.65
CA PHE A 584 16.71 18.40 11.08
C PHE A 584 17.97 18.80 10.32
N LEU A 585 17.87 19.23 9.06
CA LEU A 585 19.01 19.79 8.33
C LEU A 585 19.48 21.12 8.95
N ALA A 586 18.55 21.99 9.34
CA ALA A 586 18.88 23.27 9.98
C ALA A 586 19.56 23.09 11.35
N HIS A 587 19.29 21.98 12.04
CA HIS A 587 19.83 21.65 13.37
C HIS A 587 20.78 20.45 13.35
N MET A 588 21.45 20.22 12.21
CA MET A 588 22.32 19.05 12.04
C MET A 588 23.54 19.08 12.96
N GLU A 589 24.09 20.25 13.21
CA GLU A 589 25.26 20.38 14.09
C GLU A 589 24.88 20.15 15.56
N GLU A 590 23.72 20.64 16.01
CA GLU A 590 23.19 20.35 17.34
C GLU A 590 22.93 18.85 17.49
N LEU A 591 22.37 18.20 16.47
CA LEU A 591 22.09 16.77 16.47
C LEU A 591 23.38 15.94 16.57
N LYS A 592 24.40 16.27 15.78
CA LYS A 592 25.71 15.60 15.83
C LYS A 592 26.41 15.74 17.18
N ASN A 593 26.30 16.91 17.80
CA ASN A 593 26.99 17.25 19.03
C ASN A 593 26.16 16.96 20.30
N ALA A 594 24.91 16.48 20.16
CA ALA A 594 24.04 16.19 21.29
C ALA A 594 24.53 15.02 22.15
N GLY A 595 25.22 14.04 21.54
CA GLY A 595 25.71 12.86 22.24
C GLY A 595 24.64 11.78 22.47
N PHE A 596 23.63 11.71 21.60
CA PHE A 596 22.65 10.62 21.66
C PHE A 596 23.28 9.26 21.38
N ASP A 597 22.90 8.23 22.13
CA ASP A 597 23.39 6.84 21.97
C ASP A 597 22.72 6.13 20.78
N ALA A 598 21.50 6.53 20.42
CA ALA A 598 20.77 6.07 19.25
C ALA A 598 19.67 7.07 18.84
N ILE A 599 19.17 6.92 17.63
CA ILE A 599 17.99 7.64 17.14
C ILE A 599 16.86 6.65 16.94
N GLY A 600 15.70 6.95 17.54
CA GLY A 600 14.46 6.25 17.32
C GLY A 600 13.86 6.66 15.97
N VAL A 601 13.47 5.69 15.15
CA VAL A 601 12.98 5.83 13.79
C VAL A 601 11.51 5.45 13.74
N GLY A 602 10.65 6.39 13.34
CA GLY A 602 9.20 6.22 13.30
C GLY A 602 8.62 5.97 11.91
N SER A 603 9.40 6.21 10.84
CA SER A 603 8.97 6.10 9.46
C SER A 603 10.04 5.51 8.54
N MET A 604 9.64 5.07 7.36
CA MET A 604 10.54 4.51 6.34
C MET A 604 11.50 5.57 5.75
N GLU A 605 11.23 6.85 5.93
CA GLU A 605 12.02 7.95 5.35
C GLU A 605 13.32 8.21 6.13
N GLU A 606 13.25 8.09 7.43
CA GLU A 606 14.32 8.47 8.35
C GLU A 606 15.61 7.64 8.21
N PRO A 607 15.56 6.31 7.99
CA PRO A 607 16.78 5.53 7.83
C PRO A 607 17.67 5.99 6.69
N GLY A 608 17.07 6.34 5.55
CA GLY A 608 17.81 6.86 4.41
C GLY A 608 18.39 8.26 4.67
N PHE A 609 17.63 9.12 5.36
CA PHE A 609 18.11 10.42 5.82
C PHE A 609 19.30 10.28 6.78
N LEU A 610 19.17 9.42 7.80
CA LEU A 610 20.24 9.19 8.79
C LEU A 610 21.48 8.58 8.16
N ARG A 611 21.34 7.61 7.27
CA ARG A 611 22.48 7.02 6.54
C ARG A 611 23.27 8.05 5.76
N LYS A 612 22.60 9.04 5.18
CA LYS A 612 23.25 10.11 4.43
C LYS A 612 23.97 11.13 5.32
N HIS A 613 23.39 11.46 6.48
CA HIS A 613 23.86 12.60 7.30
C HIS A 613 24.55 12.18 8.60
N LEU A 614 24.26 10.98 9.14
CA LEU A 614 24.75 10.43 10.39
C LEU A 614 24.99 8.90 10.25
N PRO A 615 25.88 8.45 9.35
CA PRO A 615 26.03 7.03 8.97
C PRO A 615 26.39 6.09 10.14
N GLU A 616 27.08 6.60 11.15
CA GLU A 616 27.53 5.81 12.31
C GLU A 616 26.46 5.74 13.44
N MET A 617 25.35 6.49 13.30
CA MET A 617 24.34 6.55 14.34
C MET A 617 23.50 5.28 14.39
N LYS A 618 23.39 4.67 15.57
CA LYS A 618 22.50 3.54 15.82
C LYS A 618 21.05 3.95 15.63
N GLN A 619 20.27 3.09 14.99
CA GLN A 619 18.86 3.35 14.67
C GLN A 619 17.98 2.30 15.36
N TYR A 620 17.01 2.75 16.17
CA TYR A 620 16.02 1.92 16.85
C TYR A 620 14.66 2.12 16.20
N PHE A 621 14.17 1.10 15.50
CA PHE A 621 12.94 1.18 14.70
C PHE A 621 11.71 0.99 15.58
N ASP A 622 10.81 1.96 15.56
CA ASP A 622 9.60 1.97 16.38
C ASP A 622 8.51 1.01 15.86
N HIS A 623 7.51 0.72 16.69
CA HIS A 623 6.41 -0.20 16.41
C HIS A 623 5.64 0.10 15.10
N GLY A 624 5.64 1.34 14.64
CA GLY A 624 5.04 1.76 13.36
C GLY A 624 5.76 1.28 12.12
N MET A 625 6.94 0.66 12.26
CA MET A 625 7.68 0.00 11.18
C MET A 625 7.20 -1.44 10.93
N TYR A 626 6.32 -1.97 11.76
CA TYR A 626 5.61 -3.26 11.59
C TYR A 626 6.47 -4.49 11.33
N VAL A 627 7.24 -4.92 12.33
CA VAL A 627 7.98 -6.18 12.26
C VAL A 627 7.08 -7.34 12.69
N PHE A 628 6.32 -7.90 11.74
CA PHE A 628 5.31 -8.93 12.02
C PHE A 628 5.85 -10.37 11.96
N ASN A 629 7.03 -10.55 11.36
CA ASN A 629 7.64 -11.85 11.14
C ASN A 629 9.16 -11.75 11.12
N HIS A 630 9.86 -12.89 11.19
CA HIS A 630 11.34 -12.94 11.21
C HIS A 630 11.97 -12.39 9.91
N ARG A 631 11.31 -12.54 8.74
CA ARG A 631 11.79 -11.99 7.48
C ARG A 631 11.71 -10.47 7.46
N ALA A 632 10.65 -9.90 8.06
CA ALA A 632 10.55 -8.46 8.24
C ALA A 632 11.67 -7.94 9.17
N GLU A 633 12.01 -8.64 10.25
CA GLU A 633 13.15 -8.29 11.11
C GLU A 633 14.46 -8.29 10.32
N LYS A 634 14.72 -9.36 9.56
CA LYS A 634 15.92 -9.48 8.73
C LYS A 634 16.00 -8.33 7.70
N ALA A 635 14.89 -8.01 7.05
CA ALA A 635 14.80 -6.90 6.09
C ALA A 635 15.03 -5.55 6.78
N MET A 636 14.45 -5.31 7.98
CA MET A 636 14.64 -4.08 8.73
C MET A 636 16.09 -3.93 9.23
N LYS A 637 16.76 -5.01 9.63
CA LYS A 637 18.19 -4.99 9.96
C LYS A 637 19.03 -4.60 8.73
N ALA A 638 18.73 -5.16 7.56
CA ALA A 638 19.39 -4.78 6.31
C ALA A 638 19.10 -3.32 5.91
N TYR A 639 17.93 -2.80 6.29
CA TYR A 639 17.52 -1.41 6.10
C TYR A 639 18.25 -0.45 7.05
N GLY A 640 18.78 -0.92 8.18
CA GLY A 640 19.61 -0.14 9.12
C GLY A 640 19.20 -0.25 10.58
N ALA A 641 18.21 -1.08 10.92
CA ALA A 641 17.78 -1.25 12.30
C ALA A 641 18.86 -1.93 13.14
N SER A 642 19.30 -1.26 14.20
CA SER A 642 20.12 -1.85 15.28
C SER A 642 19.26 -2.54 16.34
N ARG A 643 18.00 -2.08 16.49
CA ARG A 643 16.96 -2.62 17.39
C ARG A 643 15.59 -2.33 16.78
N VAL A 644 14.61 -3.18 17.06
CA VAL A 644 13.22 -2.99 16.64
C VAL A 644 12.27 -2.99 17.83
N THR A 645 11.14 -2.29 17.73
CA THR A 645 10.05 -2.36 18.71
C THR A 645 9.01 -3.34 18.20
N LEU A 646 8.58 -4.25 19.06
CA LEU A 646 7.58 -5.28 18.74
C LEU A 646 6.23 -4.66 18.39
N PRO A 647 5.50 -5.20 17.39
CA PRO A 647 4.23 -4.65 16.95
C PRO A 647 3.14 -4.83 17.99
N VAL A 648 2.29 -3.80 18.14
CA VAL A 648 1.21 -3.77 19.14
C VAL A 648 -0.05 -4.54 18.72
N GLU A 649 -0.11 -5.05 17.49
CA GLU A 649 -1.24 -5.82 16.96
C GLU A 649 -1.08 -7.34 17.09
N LEU A 650 0.09 -7.84 17.49
CA LEU A 650 0.32 -9.26 17.72
C LEU A 650 0.09 -9.62 19.21
N ASN A 651 -0.45 -10.81 19.46
CA ASN A 651 -0.55 -11.33 20.81
C ASN A 651 0.76 -11.99 21.27
N ALA A 652 0.86 -12.33 22.56
CA ALA A 652 2.08 -12.88 23.15
C ALA A 652 2.55 -14.17 22.45
N ARG A 653 1.64 -15.04 21.98
CA ARG A 653 2.00 -16.24 21.24
C ARG A 653 2.53 -15.91 19.86
N GLU A 654 1.87 -15.02 19.11
CA GLU A 654 2.30 -14.59 17.78
C GLU A 654 3.66 -13.86 17.82
N LEU A 655 3.91 -13.09 18.89
CA LEU A 655 5.25 -12.49 19.15
C LEU A 655 6.31 -13.55 19.42
N SER A 656 5.96 -14.59 20.17
CA SER A 656 6.86 -15.73 20.44
C SER A 656 7.13 -16.53 19.15
N ASP A 657 6.10 -16.79 18.34
CA ASP A 657 6.21 -17.52 17.07
C ASP A 657 7.13 -16.77 16.09
N ALA A 658 7.06 -15.44 16.03
CA ALA A 658 7.93 -14.63 15.21
C ALA A 658 9.41 -14.64 15.65
N GLY A 659 9.69 -14.96 16.92
CA GLY A 659 11.04 -15.11 17.45
C GLY A 659 11.89 -13.83 17.46
N VAL A 660 11.27 -12.66 17.28
CA VAL A 660 11.95 -11.37 17.19
C VAL A 660 12.31 -10.83 18.56
N ARG A 661 13.58 -10.55 18.78
CA ARG A 661 14.05 -9.91 20.01
C ARG A 661 14.03 -8.38 19.85
N GLY A 662 12.98 -7.74 20.34
CA GLY A 662 12.77 -6.29 20.25
C GLY A 662 12.38 -5.63 21.56
N GLU A 663 12.07 -4.34 21.52
CA GLU A 663 11.47 -3.63 22.66
C GLU A 663 9.99 -3.98 22.76
N LEU A 664 9.54 -4.31 23.95
CA LEU A 664 8.13 -4.56 24.24
C LEU A 664 7.50 -3.33 24.91
N ILE A 665 6.50 -2.73 24.27
CA ILE A 665 5.72 -1.65 24.89
C ILE A 665 4.84 -2.24 25.97
N VAL A 666 5.09 -1.86 27.22
CA VAL A 666 4.34 -2.35 28.40
C VAL A 666 3.33 -1.34 28.93
N TYR A 667 3.52 -0.03 28.61
CA TYR A 667 2.60 1.03 28.96
C TYR A 667 2.62 2.17 27.94
N GLY A 668 1.46 2.80 27.71
CA GLY A 668 1.32 4.08 27.03
C GLY A 668 0.01 4.26 26.26
N TYR A 669 -0.34 5.50 25.96
CA TYR A 669 -1.43 5.81 25.04
C TYR A 669 -1.01 5.46 23.61
N LEU A 670 -1.60 4.40 23.05
CA LEU A 670 -1.26 3.97 21.70
C LEU A 670 -1.87 4.92 20.67
N PRO A 671 -1.08 5.39 19.67
CA PRO A 671 -1.60 6.17 18.55
C PRO A 671 -2.50 5.29 17.68
N MET A 672 -3.78 5.64 17.59
CA MET A 672 -4.76 4.96 16.74
C MET A 672 -4.76 5.50 15.31
N MET A 673 -4.49 6.79 15.13
CA MET A 673 -4.37 7.43 13.82
C MET A 673 -3.29 8.51 13.85
N VAL A 674 -2.54 8.59 12.76
CA VAL A 674 -1.65 9.73 12.46
C VAL A 674 -2.12 10.35 11.16
N SER A 675 -2.44 11.65 11.17
CA SER A 675 -3.11 12.30 10.03
C SER A 675 -2.47 13.64 9.66
N ALA A 676 -2.42 13.91 8.37
CA ALA A 676 -2.08 15.24 7.86
C ALA A 676 -3.22 16.26 8.13
N GLN A 677 -4.46 15.79 8.31
CA GLN A 677 -5.57 16.65 8.71
C GLN A 677 -5.42 17.10 10.17
N CYS A 678 -5.86 18.33 10.44
CA CYS A 678 -5.82 18.91 11.76
C CYS A 678 -7.23 19.18 12.28
N VAL A 679 -7.67 18.43 13.30
CA VAL A 679 -8.99 18.58 13.92
C VAL A 679 -9.20 20.02 14.39
N LYS A 680 -8.18 20.62 15.03
CA LYS A 680 -8.24 22.03 15.49
C LYS A 680 -8.44 22.99 14.31
N LYS A 681 -7.63 22.88 13.24
CA LYS A 681 -7.77 23.75 12.06
C LYS A 681 -9.14 23.60 11.42
N THR A 682 -9.67 22.37 11.37
CA THR A 682 -11.00 22.08 10.83
C THR A 682 -12.12 22.75 11.63
N MET A 683 -12.01 22.84 12.96
CA MET A 683 -13.07 23.35 13.84
C MET A 683 -12.94 24.85 14.18
N GLU A 684 -11.75 25.31 14.50
CA GLU A 684 -11.51 26.67 15.01
C GLU A 684 -10.50 27.49 14.18
N GLY A 685 -9.81 26.87 13.22
CA GLY A 685 -8.69 27.49 12.50
C GLY A 685 -7.32 27.16 13.12
N CYS A 686 -6.25 27.46 12.37
CA CYS A 686 -4.89 27.18 12.80
C CYS A 686 -4.32 28.32 13.65
N THR A 687 -3.80 28.00 14.84
CA THR A 687 -3.08 28.97 15.70
C THR A 687 -1.57 28.71 15.77
N GLY A 688 -1.07 27.61 15.15
CA GLY A 688 0.32 27.20 15.25
C GLY A 688 0.75 26.73 16.65
N ARG A 689 -0.18 26.59 17.60
CA ARG A 689 0.11 26.17 18.97
C ARG A 689 -0.41 24.75 19.22
N PRO A 690 0.43 23.86 19.80
CA PRO A 690 -0.01 22.52 20.19
C PRO A 690 -1.13 22.61 21.25
N GLU A 691 -2.13 21.77 21.10
CA GLU A 691 -3.23 21.62 22.07
C GLU A 691 -3.71 20.17 22.05
N VAL A 692 -4.36 19.74 23.12
CA VAL A 692 -5.08 18.48 23.19
C VAL A 692 -6.57 18.75 23.11
N LEU A 693 -7.21 18.14 22.11
CA LEU A 693 -8.66 18.08 21.94
C LEU A 693 -9.15 16.66 22.22
N TYR A 694 -10.45 16.47 22.33
CA TYR A 694 -11.05 15.15 22.51
C TYR A 694 -12.12 14.91 21.45
N LEU A 695 -12.12 13.70 20.90
CA LEU A 695 -13.19 13.21 20.04
C LEU A 695 -14.09 12.31 20.88
N ARG A 696 -15.32 12.75 21.15
CA ARG A 696 -16.29 11.95 21.89
C ARG A 696 -17.20 11.20 20.93
N ASP A 697 -17.24 9.88 21.04
CA ASP A 697 -18.11 9.04 20.25
C ASP A 697 -19.54 8.95 20.85
N ARG A 698 -20.45 8.31 20.11
CA ARG A 698 -21.84 8.07 20.55
C ARG A 698 -22.01 7.21 21.81
N LYS A 699 -20.93 6.54 22.26
CA LYS A 699 -20.90 5.73 23.49
C LYS A 699 -20.30 6.49 24.67
N GLY A 700 -19.97 7.77 24.49
CA GLY A 700 -19.35 8.62 25.48
C GLY A 700 -17.85 8.44 25.65
N LYS A 701 -17.18 7.64 24.81
CA LYS A 701 -15.74 7.45 24.84
C LYS A 701 -15.04 8.67 24.25
N ALA A 702 -14.03 9.18 24.96
CA ALA A 702 -13.28 10.37 24.58
C ALA A 702 -11.86 9.99 24.14
N PHE A 703 -11.55 10.21 22.88
CA PHE A 703 -10.24 9.91 22.28
C PHE A 703 -9.39 11.19 22.22
N PRO A 704 -8.24 11.24 22.91
CA PRO A 704 -7.37 12.40 22.87
C PRO A 704 -6.79 12.64 21.48
N VAL A 705 -6.76 13.90 21.04
CA VAL A 705 -6.15 14.34 19.79
C VAL A 705 -5.08 15.38 20.10
N LYS A 706 -3.83 15.04 19.89
CA LYS A 706 -2.70 15.97 20.04
C LYS A 706 -2.28 16.47 18.65
N ASN A 707 -2.28 17.78 18.45
CA ASN A 707 -1.79 18.38 17.22
C ASN A 707 -0.31 18.71 17.34
N GLN A 708 0.50 18.11 16.51
CA GLN A 708 1.95 18.30 16.40
C GLN A 708 2.23 19.46 15.43
N CYS A 709 2.30 20.68 15.97
CA CYS A 709 2.38 21.88 15.14
C CYS A 709 3.75 22.08 14.49
N ARG A 710 4.84 21.55 15.08
CA ARG A 710 6.20 21.66 14.50
C ARG A 710 6.29 21.03 13.11
N PHE A 711 5.65 19.86 12.91
CA PHE A 711 5.67 19.11 11.65
C PHE A 711 4.28 18.95 11.04
N CYS A 712 3.28 19.64 11.56
CA CYS A 712 1.92 19.77 11.04
C CYS A 712 1.22 18.44 10.76
N PHE A 713 1.13 17.57 11.78
CA PHE A 713 0.29 16.37 11.77
C PHE A 713 -0.49 16.22 13.08
N ASN A 714 -1.55 15.43 13.09
CA ASN A 714 -2.33 15.11 14.28
C ASN A 714 -2.18 13.64 14.65
N THR A 715 -2.09 13.36 15.95
CA THR A 715 -2.16 12.00 16.49
C THR A 715 -3.43 11.84 17.32
N ILE A 716 -4.26 10.86 16.97
CA ILE A 716 -5.43 10.45 17.75
C ILE A 716 -5.03 9.24 18.56
N TYR A 717 -5.13 9.34 19.88
CA TYR A 717 -4.78 8.28 20.81
C TYR A 717 -6.01 7.46 21.23
N ASN A 718 -5.76 6.26 21.74
CA ASN A 718 -6.80 5.46 22.38
C ASN A 718 -7.37 6.18 23.62
N GLU A 719 -8.62 5.88 23.97
CA GLU A 719 -9.28 6.47 25.17
C GLU A 719 -8.61 6.12 26.49
N SER A 720 -7.91 4.98 26.51
CA SER A 720 -7.25 4.42 27.68
C SER A 720 -5.84 3.95 27.31
N PRO A 721 -4.85 4.09 28.22
CA PRO A 721 -3.51 3.60 27.98
C PRO A 721 -3.47 2.07 27.90
N LEU A 722 -2.56 1.54 27.08
CA LEU A 722 -2.09 0.17 27.22
C LEU A 722 -1.45 0.01 28.60
N SER A 723 -1.75 -1.07 29.29
CA SER A 723 -1.06 -1.45 30.52
C SER A 723 -0.91 -2.97 30.59
N LEU A 724 0.32 -3.46 30.66
CA LEU A 724 0.62 -4.89 30.84
C LEU A 724 1.00 -5.23 32.30
N LEU A 725 0.66 -4.37 33.28
CA LEU A 725 0.82 -4.70 34.72
C LEU A 725 0.13 -6.00 35.06
N GLY A 726 0.76 -6.85 35.87
CA GLY A 726 0.29 -8.18 36.20
C GLY A 726 0.60 -9.25 35.13
N LEU A 727 1.29 -8.88 34.04
CA LEU A 727 1.68 -9.76 32.94
C LEU A 727 3.19 -9.86 32.73
N SER A 728 3.99 -9.38 33.69
CA SER A 728 5.47 -9.37 33.61
C SER A 728 6.06 -10.76 33.34
N GLY A 729 5.48 -11.83 33.94
CA GLY A 729 5.90 -13.21 33.68
C GLY A 729 5.65 -13.69 32.24
N GLU A 730 4.55 -13.25 31.59
CA GLU A 730 4.28 -13.56 30.19
C GLU A 730 5.19 -12.73 29.27
N ALA A 731 5.39 -11.46 29.60
CA ALA A 731 6.28 -10.56 28.88
C ALA A 731 7.75 -11.04 28.92
N ALA A 732 8.20 -11.57 30.06
CA ALA A 732 9.56 -12.09 30.23
C ALA A 732 9.85 -13.33 29.36
N ARG A 733 8.84 -14.15 29.05
CA ARG A 733 8.97 -15.32 28.15
C ARG A 733 9.36 -14.92 26.72
N LEU A 734 9.02 -13.70 26.32
CA LEU A 734 9.41 -13.16 25.01
C LEU A 734 10.87 -12.73 24.95
N SER A 735 11.59 -12.73 26.10
CA SER A 735 12.99 -12.28 26.23
C SER A 735 13.25 -10.94 25.52
N PRO A 736 12.46 -9.89 25.79
CA PRO A 736 12.58 -8.62 25.06
C PRO A 736 13.95 -7.96 25.32
N ALA A 737 14.38 -7.14 24.37
CA ALA A 737 15.61 -6.32 24.54
C ALA A 737 15.38 -5.18 25.54
N ALA A 738 14.15 -4.66 25.60
CA ALA A 738 13.74 -3.63 26.56
C ALA A 738 12.26 -3.74 26.89
N TYR A 739 11.87 -3.29 28.09
CA TYR A 739 10.50 -2.94 28.44
C TYR A 739 10.34 -1.44 28.29
N ARG A 740 9.44 -1.02 27.39
CA ARG A 740 9.27 0.39 27.03
C ARG A 740 7.97 0.97 27.57
N ILE A 741 8.10 2.10 28.27
CA ILE A 741 7.00 2.96 28.70
C ILE A 741 6.95 4.17 27.78
N ILE A 742 5.76 4.52 27.29
CA ILE A 742 5.54 5.69 26.44
C ILE A 742 4.64 6.68 27.19
N LEU A 743 5.22 7.72 27.72
CA LEU A 743 4.50 8.83 28.34
C LEU A 743 4.15 9.88 27.28
N THR A 744 2.87 10.28 27.23
CA THR A 744 2.35 11.23 26.21
C THR A 744 1.42 12.27 26.78
N LEU A 745 0.44 11.86 27.59
CA LEU A 745 -0.64 12.71 28.15
C LEU A 745 -0.60 12.78 29.69
N GLU A 746 0.27 11.98 30.29
CA GLU A 746 0.40 11.89 31.74
C GLU A 746 1.00 13.18 32.31
N ASP A 747 0.34 13.74 33.31
CA ASP A 747 0.93 14.78 34.13
C ASP A 747 2.07 14.25 35.00
N ARG A 748 2.75 15.13 35.69
CA ARG A 748 3.93 14.82 36.50
C ARG A 748 3.68 13.72 37.54
N GLU A 749 2.56 13.80 38.27
CA GLU A 749 2.26 12.84 39.34
C GLU A 749 1.87 11.47 38.79
N MET A 750 1.15 11.44 37.68
CA MET A 750 0.81 10.21 36.98
C MET A 750 2.07 9.57 36.40
N ALA A 751 2.94 10.33 35.73
CA ALA A 751 4.19 9.87 35.18
C ALA A 751 5.07 9.21 36.26
N LYS A 752 5.26 9.90 37.41
CA LYS A 752 5.98 9.36 38.57
C LYS A 752 5.41 8.02 39.06
N ARG A 753 4.09 7.94 39.22
CA ARG A 753 3.41 6.72 39.67
C ARG A 753 3.59 5.57 38.67
N VAL A 754 3.34 5.82 37.39
CA VAL A 754 3.49 4.83 36.32
C VAL A 754 4.92 4.29 36.31
N LEU A 755 5.93 5.16 36.26
CA LEU A 755 7.34 4.77 36.18
C LEU A 755 7.76 3.88 37.35
N ARG A 756 7.38 4.24 38.58
CA ARG A 756 7.72 3.43 39.77
C ARG A 756 7.04 2.08 39.77
N THR A 757 5.72 2.05 39.50
CA THR A 757 4.93 0.82 39.52
C THR A 757 5.44 -0.20 38.47
N PHE A 758 5.71 0.27 37.25
CA PHE A 758 6.25 -0.62 36.20
C PHE A 758 7.68 -1.05 36.46
N TYR A 759 8.54 -0.18 37.00
CA TYR A 759 9.89 -0.56 37.38
C TYR A 759 9.88 -1.64 38.46
N GLU A 760 9.08 -1.46 39.52
CA GLU A 760 8.96 -2.44 40.63
C GLU A 760 8.48 -3.81 40.11
N GLU A 761 7.51 -3.85 39.19
CA GLU A 761 7.04 -5.13 38.67
C GLU A 761 8.02 -5.79 37.68
N TYR A 762 8.50 -5.02 36.70
CA TYR A 762 9.25 -5.57 35.58
C TYR A 762 10.75 -5.76 35.87
N MET A 763 11.33 -4.94 36.77
CA MET A 763 12.77 -4.97 37.07
C MET A 763 13.08 -5.54 38.47
N GLU A 764 12.18 -5.33 39.43
CA GLU A 764 12.36 -5.84 40.80
C GLU A 764 11.51 -7.09 41.09
N GLY A 765 10.64 -7.51 40.16
CA GLY A 765 9.79 -8.71 40.31
C GLY A 765 8.69 -8.55 41.37
N LYS A 766 8.38 -7.34 41.83
CA LYS A 766 7.31 -7.06 42.78
C LYS A 766 5.96 -7.01 42.07
N ARG A 767 5.14 -8.02 42.26
CA ARG A 767 3.81 -8.04 41.64
C ARG A 767 2.99 -6.84 42.05
N GLN A 768 2.46 -6.14 41.07
CA GLN A 768 1.60 -4.98 41.24
C GLN A 768 0.16 -5.32 40.88
N ASP A 769 -0.80 -4.71 41.57
CA ASP A 769 -2.20 -4.79 41.17
C ASP A 769 -2.43 -3.97 39.89
N PRO A 770 -3.39 -4.39 39.04
CA PRO A 770 -3.78 -3.59 37.88
C PRO A 770 -4.15 -2.17 38.33
N PRO A 771 -3.81 -1.15 37.56
CA PRO A 771 -4.09 0.24 37.95
C PRO A 771 -5.60 0.42 38.18
N SER A 772 -5.96 1.15 39.26
CA SER A 772 -7.32 1.60 39.49
C SER A 772 -7.67 2.62 38.41
N GLY A 773 -8.49 2.27 37.42
CA GLY A 773 -8.88 3.14 36.32
C GLY A 773 -9.04 2.40 34.99
N ASN A 774 -9.42 3.15 33.95
CA ASN A 774 -9.56 2.57 32.63
C ASN A 774 -8.19 2.31 32.01
N PHE A 775 -7.96 1.07 31.60
CA PHE A 775 -6.79 0.67 30.83
C PHE A 775 -7.16 -0.43 29.82
N THR A 776 -6.31 -0.68 28.83
CA THR A 776 -6.47 -1.78 27.88
C THR A 776 -5.25 -2.71 27.91
N ARG A 777 -5.47 -3.99 27.63
CA ARG A 777 -4.40 -4.95 27.34
C ARG A 777 -3.96 -4.92 25.87
N GLY A 778 -4.55 -4.05 25.06
CA GLY A 778 -4.35 -4.01 23.62
C GLY A 778 -4.65 -5.37 22.99
N HIS A 779 -3.78 -5.78 22.10
CA HIS A 779 -3.86 -7.10 21.45
C HIS A 779 -3.00 -8.19 22.12
N PHE A 780 -2.26 -7.87 23.18
CA PHE A 780 -1.30 -8.78 23.81
C PHE A 780 -1.91 -10.15 24.20
N LYS A 781 -3.20 -10.20 24.53
CA LYS A 781 -3.93 -11.43 24.87
C LYS A 781 -4.69 -12.04 23.69
N ARG A 782 -5.19 -11.24 22.75
CA ARG A 782 -6.15 -11.71 21.73
C ARG A 782 -5.60 -11.70 20.31
N GLY A 783 -4.68 -10.76 20.00
CA GLY A 783 -4.25 -10.51 18.64
C GLY A 783 -5.31 -9.79 17.80
N VAL A 784 -5.05 -9.71 16.50
CA VAL A 784 -5.98 -9.16 15.49
C VAL A 784 -6.35 -10.24 14.48
N GLU A 785 -7.54 -10.06 13.90
CA GLU A 785 -7.98 -10.89 12.76
C GLU A 785 -7.23 -10.52 11.47
#